data_f66cb6217bee9974ef1fd2571e01c8cd
#
_entry.id   f66cb6217bee9974ef1fd2571e01c8cd
#
_cell.length_a   1.000
_cell.length_b   1.000
_cell.length_c   1.000
_cell.angle_alpha   90.00
_cell.angle_beta   90.00
_cell.angle_gamma   90.00
#
_symmetry.space_group_name_H-M   'P 1'
#
loop_
_entity.id
_entity.type
_entity.pdbx_description
1 polymer ?
#
loop_
_entity_poly.entity_id
_entity_poly.type
_entity_poly.pdbx_seq_one_letter_code
_entity_poly.pdbx_strand_id
1 'polypeptide(L)'
;MAKRKKTSKSVLSVLGSIWRGFAKGLGNAIRFTTRAAKDLDSVHQRDGAGLLLVIIGLAAVAGTWLNSQSTVSKALYSFFYGGFGRVGFLAPLVLFYFAIRLFRSPDEKRETARITVGTIALLISATGLAHLFNGSEGTGATAMRHGGGWIGYGVTKPLTAILTPLLTYPVLFLIFGFGLLVVTATPFSQVAIRIKSTFIWLKTKMPKRSNSEEDDEIYESEPFESPLVSQMEEPEEDYDEPEEEEFDEEFTVEIPKAHPSTEPVKRPVQMMLTPDSKYVLPSPELLKSGPAAKGKSKANDAVVSSLTELFAEFEIDATVTGFMRGPTVTRYEIELGNAVKVERITALSKNIAYAVASSEVRILSPIPGKSAVGIEIPNTDREIVALGDVLRSSVAGQDMHPMLVALGKDVEGNYICANLAKMPHLLVAGATGAGKSSMINSMITSIMMRSTPDEVRLVLIDPKRVELNAYENIPHLITPIITNPKKAADALQWVVREMDLRYEDLATFGFRHIDDFNKAVRAGKVAAPPGSDRILEPYPYLLVIIDELADLMMIAAKDVEECVVRITQLARSAGIHLVLATQRPSVDVVTGLIKANVPSRLSFATSSLADSRVILDAPGAEKLIGQGDGLFVPMGASRPIRIQGAYVSEREIADVVGHVRKQLAPRFRDDVTTSQKVVVSAVNEIGDDYELLLQAVHLVVTTQIGSTSMLQRKLRIGFAKAGRLMDLMESRGIVGPSEGSKARAVLVKPEELDDVLATISD
;
A
#
# COMPACT_ATOMS: atom_id res chain seq x y z
N MET A 1 13.21 11.15 -90.60
CA MET A 1 13.41 9.79 -90.11
C MET A 1 14.27 9.86 -88.80
N ALA A 2 13.67 9.82 -87.62
CA ALA A 2 14.38 9.88 -86.33
C ALA A 2 14.22 8.51 -85.62
N LYS A 3 15.31 7.79 -85.44
CA LYS A 3 15.38 6.49 -84.77
C LYS A 3 15.22 6.68 -83.27
N ARG A 4 14.11 6.16 -82.66
CA ARG A 4 13.92 6.01 -81.24
C ARG A 4 14.91 4.96 -80.70
N LYS A 5 15.84 5.40 -79.83
CA LYS A 5 16.68 4.50 -78.99
C LYS A 5 15.81 3.87 -77.91
N LYS A 6 15.65 2.54 -77.89
CA LYS A 6 15.12 1.74 -76.78
C LYS A 6 16.17 1.69 -75.64
N THR A 7 15.92 2.37 -74.59
CA THR A 7 16.71 2.22 -73.30
C THR A 7 16.38 0.90 -72.67
N SER A 8 17.34 -0.02 -72.57
CA SER A 8 17.23 -1.25 -71.79
C SER A 8 17.09 -0.88 -70.29
N LYS A 9 15.96 -1.26 -69.68
CA LYS A 9 15.82 -1.14 -68.25
C LYS A 9 16.85 -2.04 -67.58
N SER A 10 17.75 -1.43 -66.82
CA SER A 10 18.78 -2.14 -66.02
C SER A 10 18.15 -3.19 -65.12
N VAL A 11 18.71 -4.41 -65.07
CA VAL A 11 18.29 -5.53 -64.20
C VAL A 11 18.17 -5.09 -62.69
N LEU A 12 18.98 -4.13 -62.32
CA LEU A 12 18.94 -3.50 -60.96
C LEU A 12 17.62 -2.73 -60.70
N SER A 13 17.00 -2.11 -61.74
CA SER A 13 15.74 -1.38 -61.56
C SER A 13 14.54 -2.32 -61.44
N VAL A 14 14.62 -3.51 -62.05
CA VAL A 14 13.59 -4.56 -61.95
C VAL A 14 13.69 -5.24 -60.56
N LEU A 15 14.88 -5.58 -60.11
CA LEU A 15 15.12 -6.11 -58.74
C LEU A 15 14.68 -5.12 -57.67
N GLY A 16 14.95 -3.82 -57.83
CA GLY A 16 14.51 -2.79 -56.92
C GLY A 16 12.97 -2.58 -56.88
N SER A 17 12.27 -2.88 -58.01
CA SER A 17 10.80 -2.81 -58.03
C SER A 17 10.16 -4.05 -57.41
N ILE A 18 10.74 -5.23 -57.58
CA ILE A 18 10.32 -6.49 -56.94
C ILE A 18 10.52 -6.39 -55.43
N TRP A 19 11.68 -5.89 -54.97
CA TRP A 19 11.95 -5.67 -53.55
C TRP A 19 10.98 -4.69 -52.89
N ARG A 20 10.67 -3.58 -53.56
CA ARG A 20 9.67 -2.61 -53.06
C ARG A 20 8.27 -3.18 -53.06
N GLY A 21 7.91 -4.04 -54.04
CA GLY A 21 6.62 -4.77 -54.02
C GLY A 21 6.51 -5.75 -52.85
N PHE A 22 7.57 -6.53 -52.62
CA PHE A 22 7.65 -7.47 -51.52
C PHE A 22 7.63 -6.76 -50.16
N ALA A 23 8.40 -5.69 -49.98
CA ALA A 23 8.41 -4.90 -48.73
C ALA A 23 7.05 -4.22 -48.44
N LYS A 24 6.34 -3.74 -49.49
CA LYS A 24 4.97 -3.23 -49.34
C LYS A 24 3.96 -4.33 -49.01
N GLY A 25 4.06 -5.50 -49.62
CA GLY A 25 3.23 -6.67 -49.34
C GLY A 25 3.40 -7.15 -47.91
N LEU A 26 4.65 -7.29 -47.48
CA LEU A 26 4.99 -7.68 -46.09
C LEU A 26 4.52 -6.62 -45.08
N GLY A 27 4.71 -5.34 -45.38
CA GLY A 27 4.23 -4.24 -44.53
C GLY A 27 2.70 -4.15 -44.43
N ASN A 28 1.97 -4.54 -45.48
CA ASN A 28 0.51 -4.62 -45.47
C ASN A 28 0.01 -5.86 -44.71
N ALA A 29 0.69 -7.01 -44.87
CA ALA A 29 0.37 -8.21 -44.11
C ALA A 29 0.59 -8.00 -42.60
N ILE A 30 1.71 -7.37 -42.19
CA ILE A 30 2.00 -7.03 -40.80
C ILE A 30 0.96 -6.04 -40.24
N ARG A 31 0.56 -5.02 -41.03
CA ARG A 31 -0.48 -4.07 -40.60
C ARG A 31 -1.86 -4.70 -40.50
N PHE A 32 -2.17 -5.67 -41.34
CA PHE A 32 -3.45 -6.41 -41.26
C PHE A 32 -3.48 -7.32 -40.02
N THR A 33 -2.41 -8.08 -39.76
CA THR A 33 -2.31 -8.95 -38.56
C THR A 33 -2.26 -8.15 -37.28
N THR A 34 -1.60 -6.99 -37.24
CA THR A 34 -1.58 -6.12 -36.02
C THR A 34 -2.91 -5.41 -35.79
N ARG A 35 -3.74 -5.15 -36.80
CA ARG A 35 -5.10 -4.62 -36.61
C ARG A 35 -6.04 -5.71 -36.09
N ALA A 36 -6.02 -6.90 -36.67
CA ALA A 36 -6.80 -8.05 -36.19
C ALA A 36 -6.38 -8.49 -34.77
N ALA A 37 -5.11 -8.34 -34.39
CA ALA A 37 -4.62 -8.64 -33.04
C ALA A 37 -5.05 -7.61 -31.98
N LYS A 38 -5.45 -6.40 -32.34
CA LYS A 38 -5.94 -5.39 -31.40
C LYS A 38 -7.33 -5.71 -30.84
N ASP A 39 -8.11 -6.47 -31.57
CA ASP A 39 -9.48 -6.87 -31.19
C ASP A 39 -9.50 -8.18 -30.37
N LEU A 40 -8.36 -8.82 -30.15
CA LEU A 40 -8.20 -10.00 -29.29
C LEU A 40 -8.07 -9.60 -27.81
N ASP A 41 -8.61 -10.44 -26.94
CA ASP A 41 -8.46 -10.30 -25.49
C ASP A 41 -6.99 -10.18 -25.08
N SER A 42 -6.69 -9.36 -24.08
CA SER A 42 -5.32 -9.05 -23.65
C SER A 42 -4.48 -10.30 -23.29
N VAL A 43 -5.13 -11.39 -22.89
CA VAL A 43 -4.50 -12.69 -22.59
C VAL A 43 -3.98 -13.33 -23.87
N HIS A 44 -4.82 -13.44 -24.91
CA HIS A 44 -4.44 -14.04 -26.19
C HIS A 44 -3.37 -13.25 -26.94
N GLN A 45 -3.35 -11.91 -26.80
CA GLN A 45 -2.28 -11.08 -27.36
C GLN A 45 -0.91 -11.42 -26.77
N ARG A 46 -0.85 -11.73 -25.47
CA ARG A 46 0.38 -12.07 -24.76
C ARG A 46 0.87 -13.47 -25.06
N ASP A 47 -0.05 -14.44 -25.14
CA ASP A 47 0.28 -15.80 -25.55
C ASP A 47 0.85 -15.81 -26.97
N GLY A 48 0.27 -15.02 -27.86
CA GLY A 48 0.79 -14.83 -29.21
C GLY A 48 2.19 -14.19 -29.23
N ALA A 49 2.45 -13.19 -28.38
CA ALA A 49 3.77 -12.58 -28.24
C ALA A 49 4.78 -13.57 -27.64
N GLY A 50 4.39 -14.36 -26.64
CA GLY A 50 5.21 -15.42 -26.04
C GLY A 50 5.59 -16.49 -27.07
N LEU A 51 4.63 -16.96 -27.87
CA LEU A 51 4.86 -17.92 -28.93
C LEU A 51 5.81 -17.36 -30.02
N LEU A 52 5.63 -16.10 -30.39
CA LEU A 52 6.53 -15.42 -31.35
C LEU A 52 7.98 -15.39 -30.81
N LEU A 53 8.17 -15.09 -29.52
CA LEU A 53 9.50 -15.10 -28.89
C LEU A 53 10.11 -16.52 -28.87
N VAL A 54 9.31 -17.57 -28.68
CA VAL A 54 9.77 -18.96 -28.80
C VAL A 54 10.25 -19.25 -30.23
N ILE A 55 9.49 -18.86 -31.24
CA ILE A 55 9.87 -19.06 -32.67
C ILE A 55 11.17 -18.33 -33.00
N ILE A 56 11.30 -17.06 -32.57
CA ILE A 56 12.52 -16.27 -32.76
C ILE A 56 13.68 -16.87 -31.94
N GLY A 57 13.41 -17.39 -30.75
CA GLY A 57 14.38 -18.10 -29.90
C GLY A 57 14.93 -19.37 -30.59
N LEU A 58 14.05 -20.18 -31.18
CA LEU A 58 14.45 -21.36 -31.97
C LEU A 58 15.27 -20.98 -33.21
N ALA A 59 14.88 -19.91 -33.90
CA ALA A 59 15.67 -19.35 -35.02
C ALA A 59 17.06 -18.87 -34.56
N ALA A 60 17.12 -18.24 -33.37
CA ALA A 60 18.39 -17.85 -32.77
C ALA A 60 19.26 -19.06 -32.40
N VAL A 61 18.72 -20.15 -31.87
CA VAL A 61 19.45 -21.41 -31.64
C VAL A 61 20.01 -21.95 -32.94
N ALA A 62 19.19 -22.00 -34.01
CA ALA A 62 19.64 -22.47 -35.33
C ALA A 62 20.76 -21.60 -35.93
N GLY A 63 20.71 -20.29 -35.69
CA GLY A 63 21.71 -19.34 -36.17
C GLY A 63 22.98 -19.24 -35.32
N THR A 64 22.90 -19.44 -34.01
CA THR A 64 24.04 -19.19 -33.11
C THR A 64 24.70 -20.45 -32.56
N TRP A 65 23.94 -21.54 -32.30
CA TRP A 65 24.45 -22.75 -31.63
C TRP A 65 24.61 -23.95 -32.55
N LEU A 66 23.74 -24.14 -33.58
CA LEU A 66 23.72 -25.35 -34.39
C LEU A 66 24.66 -25.35 -35.57
N ASN A 67 25.32 -24.21 -35.90
CA ASN A 67 26.33 -24.05 -36.97
C ASN A 67 26.01 -24.83 -38.25
N SER A 68 24.74 -24.85 -38.66
CA SER A 68 24.27 -25.57 -39.87
C SER A 68 24.73 -24.89 -41.15
N GLN A 69 25.09 -25.68 -42.16
CA GLN A 69 25.52 -25.19 -43.49
C GLN A 69 24.37 -24.66 -44.37
N SER A 70 23.11 -24.68 -43.89
CA SER A 70 21.96 -24.20 -44.66
C SER A 70 22.03 -22.68 -44.93
N THR A 71 21.48 -22.23 -46.02
CA THR A 71 21.41 -20.79 -46.38
C THR A 71 20.68 -19.96 -45.32
N VAL A 72 19.64 -20.52 -44.70
CA VAL A 72 18.84 -19.88 -43.66
C VAL A 72 19.68 -19.73 -42.38
N SER A 73 20.39 -20.80 -41.93
CA SER A 73 21.26 -20.72 -40.76
C SER A 73 22.39 -19.70 -40.94
N LYS A 74 23.01 -19.61 -42.14
CA LYS A 74 24.02 -18.58 -42.42
C LYS A 74 23.45 -17.17 -42.37
N ALA A 75 22.24 -16.97 -42.86
CA ALA A 75 21.56 -15.67 -42.76
C ALA A 75 21.26 -15.28 -41.31
N LEU A 76 20.73 -16.21 -40.51
CA LEU A 76 20.46 -16.01 -39.06
C LEU A 76 21.75 -15.77 -38.27
N TYR A 77 22.81 -16.54 -38.57
CA TYR A 77 24.14 -16.30 -37.99
C TYR A 77 24.63 -14.89 -38.27
N SER A 78 24.52 -14.46 -39.54
CA SER A 78 24.92 -13.11 -39.96
C SER A 78 24.10 -12.02 -39.28
N PHE A 79 22.83 -12.28 -39.01
CA PHE A 79 21.94 -11.37 -38.30
C PHE A 79 22.33 -11.23 -36.81
N PHE A 80 22.41 -12.34 -36.07
CA PHE A 80 22.70 -12.29 -34.64
C PHE A 80 24.15 -11.88 -34.34
N TYR A 81 25.13 -12.49 -34.99
CA TYR A 81 26.54 -12.10 -34.81
C TYR A 81 26.92 -10.79 -35.49
N GLY A 82 26.26 -10.43 -36.57
CA GLY A 82 26.43 -9.11 -37.18
C GLY A 82 25.87 -7.99 -36.29
N GLY A 83 24.67 -8.20 -35.71
CA GLY A 83 24.02 -7.22 -34.82
C GLY A 83 24.67 -7.08 -33.48
N PHE A 84 24.88 -8.19 -32.78
CA PHE A 84 25.29 -8.24 -31.35
C PHE A 84 26.75 -8.71 -31.16
N GLY A 85 27.46 -9.09 -32.21
CA GLY A 85 28.79 -9.65 -32.09
C GLY A 85 28.81 -10.93 -31.26
N ARG A 86 29.86 -11.15 -30.48
CA ARG A 86 29.98 -12.32 -29.58
C ARG A 86 28.84 -12.44 -28.55
N VAL A 87 28.24 -11.32 -28.13
CA VAL A 87 27.09 -11.31 -27.21
C VAL A 87 25.87 -11.98 -27.83
N GLY A 88 25.78 -12.05 -29.15
CA GLY A 88 24.72 -12.74 -29.90
C GLY A 88 24.57 -14.23 -29.55
N PHE A 89 25.60 -14.88 -28.98
CA PHE A 89 25.52 -16.24 -28.45
C PHE A 89 24.48 -16.39 -27.32
N LEU A 90 24.22 -15.32 -26.56
CA LEU A 90 23.24 -15.30 -25.46
C LEU A 90 21.80 -15.01 -25.93
N ALA A 91 21.60 -14.64 -27.19
CA ALA A 91 20.29 -14.27 -27.72
C ALA A 91 19.20 -15.34 -27.52
N PRO A 92 19.45 -16.65 -27.74
CA PRO A 92 18.43 -17.67 -27.46
C PRO A 92 17.97 -17.69 -25.98
N LEU A 93 18.92 -17.59 -25.05
CA LEU A 93 18.62 -17.61 -23.60
C LEU A 93 17.73 -16.44 -23.20
N VAL A 94 18.06 -15.24 -23.67
CA VAL A 94 17.28 -14.03 -23.39
C VAL A 94 15.86 -14.13 -23.96
N LEU A 95 15.73 -14.62 -25.20
CA LEU A 95 14.43 -14.76 -25.87
C LEU A 95 13.55 -15.80 -25.17
N PHE A 96 14.10 -16.98 -24.82
CA PHE A 96 13.36 -18.00 -24.08
C PHE A 96 13.00 -17.54 -22.66
N TYR A 97 13.87 -16.80 -21.98
CA TYR A 97 13.57 -16.23 -20.68
C TYR A 97 12.34 -15.31 -20.74
N PHE A 98 12.27 -14.41 -21.73
CA PHE A 98 11.12 -13.53 -21.89
C PHE A 98 9.87 -14.29 -22.31
N ALA A 99 9.99 -15.33 -23.18
CA ALA A 99 8.87 -16.18 -23.55
C ALA A 99 8.26 -16.89 -22.33
N ILE A 100 9.12 -17.56 -21.53
CA ILE A 100 8.69 -18.26 -20.29
C ILE A 100 8.05 -17.29 -19.31
N ARG A 101 8.61 -16.08 -19.17
CA ARG A 101 8.06 -15.06 -18.29
C ARG A 101 6.68 -14.60 -18.73
N LEU A 102 6.46 -14.37 -20.03
CA LEU A 102 5.14 -14.00 -20.55
C LEU A 102 4.08 -15.07 -20.33
N PHE A 103 4.46 -16.36 -20.42
CA PHE A 103 3.54 -17.46 -20.15
C PHE A 103 3.27 -17.67 -18.64
N ARG A 104 4.29 -17.46 -17.79
CA ARG A 104 4.20 -17.80 -16.35
C ARG A 104 3.62 -16.68 -15.49
N SER A 105 3.86 -15.43 -15.84
CA SER A 105 3.45 -14.25 -15.07
C SER A 105 2.82 -13.19 -15.97
N PRO A 106 1.61 -13.44 -16.54
CA PRO A 106 0.99 -12.53 -17.50
C PRO A 106 0.58 -11.17 -16.91
N ASP A 107 0.32 -11.10 -15.60
CA ASP A 107 -0.20 -9.90 -14.93
C ASP A 107 0.87 -8.92 -14.45
N GLU A 108 2.14 -9.32 -14.40
CA GLU A 108 3.25 -8.51 -13.89
C GLU A 108 3.83 -7.55 -14.94
N LYS A 109 2.99 -6.63 -15.46
CA LYS A 109 3.41 -5.67 -16.50
C LYS A 109 4.56 -4.77 -16.07
N ARG A 110 4.55 -4.25 -14.84
CA ARG A 110 5.58 -3.35 -14.31
C ARG A 110 6.93 -4.04 -14.17
N GLU A 111 6.94 -5.26 -13.66
CA GLU A 111 8.16 -6.03 -13.52
C GLU A 111 8.75 -6.44 -14.87
N THR A 112 7.90 -6.88 -15.81
CA THR A 112 8.33 -7.23 -17.16
C THR A 112 8.92 -6.02 -17.88
N ALA A 113 8.30 -4.84 -17.76
CA ALA A 113 8.83 -3.59 -18.32
C ALA A 113 10.19 -3.23 -17.69
N ARG A 114 10.33 -3.31 -16.36
CA ARG A 114 11.59 -3.06 -15.65
C ARG A 114 12.71 -4.00 -16.12
N ILE A 115 12.45 -5.32 -16.18
CA ILE A 115 13.40 -6.31 -16.62
C ILE A 115 13.77 -6.10 -18.10
N THR A 116 12.82 -5.70 -18.94
CA THR A 116 13.08 -5.38 -20.35
C THR A 116 14.04 -4.20 -20.47
N VAL A 117 13.80 -3.10 -19.75
CA VAL A 117 14.68 -1.92 -19.75
C VAL A 117 16.07 -2.29 -19.23
N GLY A 118 16.15 -3.03 -18.14
CA GLY A 118 17.43 -3.50 -17.58
C GLY A 118 18.18 -4.42 -18.55
N THR A 119 17.50 -5.33 -19.23
CA THR A 119 18.09 -6.24 -20.22
C THR A 119 18.59 -5.48 -21.45
N ILE A 120 17.87 -4.46 -21.91
CA ILE A 120 18.34 -3.59 -23.00
C ILE A 120 19.62 -2.85 -22.58
N ALA A 121 19.68 -2.30 -21.37
CA ALA A 121 20.88 -1.63 -20.86
C ALA A 121 22.08 -2.59 -20.76
N LEU A 122 21.83 -3.83 -20.30
CA LEU A 122 22.85 -4.90 -20.25
C LEU A 122 23.35 -5.27 -21.65
N LEU A 123 22.46 -5.42 -22.63
CA LEU A 123 22.85 -5.76 -24.01
C LEU A 123 23.66 -4.64 -24.68
N ILE A 124 23.20 -3.38 -24.51
CA ILE A 124 23.91 -2.21 -25.07
C ILE A 124 25.32 -2.09 -24.48
N SER A 125 25.43 -2.19 -23.15
CA SER A 125 26.73 -2.07 -22.46
C SER A 125 27.66 -3.26 -22.74
N ALA A 126 27.12 -4.50 -22.72
CA ALA A 126 27.88 -5.71 -23.02
C ALA A 126 28.42 -5.73 -24.48
N THR A 127 27.57 -5.34 -25.45
CA THR A 127 28.00 -5.24 -26.85
C THR A 127 29.03 -4.13 -27.03
N GLY A 128 28.85 -2.99 -26.37
CA GLY A 128 29.83 -1.90 -26.36
C GLY A 128 31.18 -2.32 -25.77
N LEU A 129 31.19 -2.95 -24.60
CA LEU A 129 32.39 -3.48 -23.98
C LEU A 129 33.07 -4.55 -24.87
N ALA A 130 32.30 -5.49 -25.42
CA ALA A 130 32.83 -6.50 -26.32
C ALA A 130 33.48 -5.89 -27.57
N HIS A 131 32.96 -4.75 -28.06
CA HIS A 131 33.54 -4.03 -29.18
C HIS A 131 34.86 -3.36 -28.83
N LEU A 132 34.95 -2.69 -27.66
CA LEU A 132 36.16 -2.03 -27.17
C LEU A 132 37.26 -3.03 -26.83
N PHE A 133 36.95 -4.15 -26.13
CA PHE A 133 37.92 -5.16 -25.73
C PHE A 133 38.62 -5.88 -26.91
N ASN A 134 37.88 -6.05 -28.04
CA ASN A 134 38.47 -6.75 -29.18
C ASN A 134 39.26 -5.83 -30.14
N GLY A 135 39.41 -4.54 -29.84
CA GLY A 135 40.29 -3.61 -30.56
C GLY A 135 39.98 -3.51 -32.08
N SER A 136 38.75 -3.74 -32.48
CA SER A 136 38.41 -3.79 -33.92
C SER A 136 38.27 -2.37 -34.50
N GLU A 137 39.39 -1.87 -35.05
CA GLU A 137 39.41 -0.59 -35.80
C GLU A 137 38.72 -0.67 -37.18
N GLY A 138 38.24 -1.85 -37.60
CA GLY A 138 37.67 -2.08 -38.91
C GLY A 138 36.14 -2.13 -38.94
N THR A 139 35.53 -1.57 -40.01
CA THR A 139 34.10 -1.68 -40.34
C THR A 139 33.76 -2.95 -41.14
N GLY A 140 34.69 -3.90 -41.29
CA GLY A 140 34.51 -5.16 -42.01
C GLY A 140 33.58 -6.13 -41.28
N ALA A 141 32.84 -6.95 -42.03
CA ALA A 141 31.89 -7.91 -41.50
C ALA A 141 32.49 -8.91 -40.47
N THR A 142 33.73 -9.28 -40.65
CA THR A 142 34.50 -10.17 -39.71
C THR A 142 34.83 -9.45 -38.40
N ALA A 143 35.30 -8.21 -38.48
CA ALA A 143 35.60 -7.40 -37.29
C ALA A 143 34.33 -7.16 -36.43
N MET A 144 33.18 -6.89 -37.07
CA MET A 144 31.89 -6.73 -36.37
C MET A 144 31.44 -8.00 -35.67
N ARG A 145 31.59 -9.18 -36.30
CA ARG A 145 31.18 -10.47 -35.72
C ARG A 145 32.05 -10.90 -34.52
N HIS A 146 33.36 -10.57 -34.54
CA HIS A 146 34.27 -10.89 -33.46
C HIS A 146 34.26 -9.85 -32.31
N GLY A 147 33.76 -8.65 -32.57
CA GLY A 147 33.54 -7.58 -31.60
C GLY A 147 32.13 -7.59 -30.98
N GLY A 148 31.58 -6.39 -30.80
CA GLY A 148 30.22 -6.16 -30.27
C GLY A 148 29.13 -6.00 -31.31
N GLY A 149 29.40 -6.32 -32.58
CA GLY A 149 28.45 -6.16 -33.70
C GLY A 149 28.20 -4.70 -34.04
N TRP A 150 27.20 -4.50 -34.91
CA TRP A 150 26.76 -3.14 -35.32
C TRP A 150 26.23 -2.32 -34.14
N ILE A 151 25.59 -2.97 -33.15
CA ILE A 151 25.08 -2.29 -31.95
C ILE A 151 26.24 -1.80 -31.10
N GLY A 152 27.24 -2.66 -30.81
CA GLY A 152 28.42 -2.28 -30.09
C GLY A 152 29.20 -1.15 -30.76
N TYR A 153 29.38 -1.21 -32.09
CA TYR A 153 29.98 -0.14 -32.88
C TYR A 153 29.20 1.17 -32.79
N GLY A 154 27.88 1.11 -32.95
CA GLY A 154 27.00 2.28 -32.91
C GLY A 154 26.97 2.98 -31.57
N VAL A 155 27.20 2.23 -30.46
CA VAL A 155 27.31 2.79 -29.11
C VAL A 155 28.71 3.33 -28.83
N THR A 156 29.75 2.60 -29.19
CA THR A 156 31.12 2.97 -28.83
C THR A 156 31.67 4.10 -29.68
N LYS A 157 31.38 4.14 -30.98
CA LYS A 157 31.89 5.16 -31.90
C LYS A 157 31.58 6.61 -31.44
N PRO A 158 30.31 6.99 -31.18
CA PRO A 158 30.00 8.32 -30.66
C PRO A 158 30.56 8.56 -29.25
N LEU A 159 30.54 7.54 -28.37
CA LEU A 159 31.06 7.67 -26.99
C LEU A 159 32.56 7.92 -26.98
N THR A 160 33.35 7.18 -27.78
CA THR A 160 34.79 7.38 -27.89
C THR A 160 35.19 8.67 -28.57
N ALA A 161 34.33 9.20 -29.45
CA ALA A 161 34.53 10.52 -30.06
C ALA A 161 34.36 11.67 -29.08
N ILE A 162 33.48 11.50 -28.05
CA ILE A 162 33.19 12.51 -27.03
C ILE A 162 34.07 12.33 -25.79
N LEU A 163 34.29 11.09 -25.33
CA LEU A 163 34.83 10.78 -24.00
C LEU A 163 36.24 10.15 -24.02
N THR A 164 36.90 9.99 -25.12
CA THR A 164 38.09 9.17 -25.27
C THR A 164 37.87 7.67 -24.94
N PRO A 165 38.66 6.73 -25.48
CA PRO A 165 38.51 5.31 -25.18
C PRO A 165 38.66 4.99 -23.69
N LEU A 166 39.54 5.65 -22.97
CA LEU A 166 39.82 5.41 -21.55
C LEU A 166 38.62 5.69 -20.63
N LEU A 167 37.86 6.75 -20.92
CA LEU A 167 36.65 7.12 -20.16
C LEU A 167 35.42 6.36 -20.61
N THR A 168 35.41 5.81 -21.81
CA THR A 168 34.26 5.02 -22.33
C THR A 168 34.10 3.69 -21.59
N TYR A 169 35.21 3.04 -21.18
CA TYR A 169 35.13 1.80 -20.37
C TYR A 169 34.36 1.97 -19.06
N PRO A 170 34.71 2.88 -18.15
CA PRO A 170 33.99 3.05 -16.89
C PRO A 170 32.51 3.44 -17.10
N VAL A 171 32.21 4.24 -18.13
CA VAL A 171 30.81 4.60 -18.44
C VAL A 171 29.98 3.37 -18.82
N LEU A 172 30.53 2.51 -19.70
CA LEU A 172 29.86 1.27 -20.10
C LEU A 172 29.76 0.28 -18.93
N PHE A 173 30.74 0.20 -18.04
CA PHE A 173 30.66 -0.60 -16.83
C PHE A 173 29.59 -0.08 -15.84
N LEU A 174 29.44 1.24 -15.71
CA LEU A 174 28.38 1.82 -14.90
C LEU A 174 26.98 1.53 -15.48
N ILE A 175 26.80 1.63 -16.81
CA ILE A 175 25.54 1.27 -17.47
C ILE A 175 25.26 -0.23 -17.31
N PHE A 176 26.28 -1.09 -17.38
CA PHE A 176 26.15 -2.52 -17.14
C PHE A 176 25.70 -2.80 -15.69
N GLY A 177 26.39 -2.20 -14.72
CA GLY A 177 26.03 -2.30 -13.30
C GLY A 177 24.61 -1.81 -13.02
N PHE A 178 24.23 -0.67 -13.58
CA PHE A 178 22.88 -0.15 -13.48
C PHE A 178 21.84 -1.12 -14.11
N GLY A 179 22.11 -1.64 -15.29
CA GLY A 179 21.25 -2.65 -15.94
C GLY A 179 21.05 -3.89 -15.05
N LEU A 180 22.12 -4.36 -14.40
CA LEU A 180 22.07 -5.49 -13.47
C LEU A 180 21.20 -5.18 -12.25
N LEU A 181 21.34 -3.99 -11.66
CA LEU A 181 20.53 -3.55 -10.52
C LEU A 181 19.04 -3.44 -10.89
N VAL A 182 18.75 -2.92 -12.08
CA VAL A 182 17.38 -2.81 -12.58
C VAL A 182 16.76 -4.20 -12.81
N VAL A 183 17.49 -5.15 -13.40
CA VAL A 183 16.99 -6.53 -13.60
C VAL A 183 16.74 -7.23 -12.26
N THR A 184 17.68 -7.10 -11.32
CA THR A 184 17.61 -7.78 -10.01
C THR A 184 16.73 -7.07 -8.98
N ALA A 185 16.15 -5.89 -9.31
CA ALA A 185 15.42 -5.04 -8.38
C ALA A 185 16.20 -4.71 -7.08
N THR A 186 17.51 -4.59 -7.15
CA THR A 186 18.33 -4.33 -5.99
C THR A 186 18.62 -2.83 -5.87
N PRO A 187 18.18 -2.14 -4.80
CA PRO A 187 18.54 -0.75 -4.56
C PRO A 187 20.04 -0.61 -4.35
N PHE A 188 20.64 0.51 -4.79
CA PHE A 188 22.06 0.76 -4.67
C PHE A 188 22.55 0.69 -3.21
N SER A 189 21.71 1.10 -2.25
CA SER A 189 22.01 1.02 -0.81
C SER A 189 22.22 -0.40 -0.28
N GLN A 190 21.62 -1.41 -0.91
CA GLN A 190 21.76 -2.82 -0.50
C GLN A 190 22.89 -3.57 -1.19
N VAL A 191 23.55 -2.96 -2.17
CA VAL A 191 24.64 -3.60 -2.95
C VAL A 191 25.81 -3.98 -2.04
N ALA A 192 26.23 -3.08 -1.16
CA ALA A 192 27.34 -3.32 -0.23
C ALA A 192 27.05 -4.49 0.73
N ILE A 193 25.81 -4.59 1.21
CA ILE A 193 25.37 -5.66 2.13
C ILE A 193 25.36 -7.00 1.41
N ARG A 194 24.82 -7.07 0.18
CA ARG A 194 24.79 -8.31 -0.61
C ARG A 194 26.17 -8.77 -1.07
N ILE A 195 27.08 -7.85 -1.42
CA ILE A 195 28.47 -8.20 -1.76
C ILE A 195 29.15 -8.81 -0.54
N LYS A 196 28.97 -8.21 0.65
CA LYS A 196 29.54 -8.73 1.91
C LYS A 196 29.02 -10.12 2.25
N SER A 197 27.73 -10.37 2.12
CA SER A 197 27.10 -11.68 2.38
C SER A 197 27.56 -12.74 1.36
N THR A 198 27.68 -12.39 0.09
CA THR A 198 28.17 -13.31 -0.96
C THR A 198 29.64 -13.64 -0.75
N PHE A 199 30.44 -12.68 -0.32
CA PHE A 199 31.87 -12.90 -0.02
C PHE A 199 32.06 -13.80 1.20
N ILE A 200 31.24 -13.64 2.24
CA ILE A 200 31.22 -14.53 3.42
C ILE A 200 30.80 -15.95 3.00
N TRP A 201 29.75 -16.10 2.19
CA TRP A 201 29.29 -17.39 1.68
C TRP A 201 30.35 -18.10 0.81
N LEU A 202 31.07 -17.35 -0.04
CA LEU A 202 32.18 -17.91 -0.84
C LEU A 202 33.34 -18.39 0.04
N LYS A 203 33.65 -17.63 1.11
CA LYS A 203 34.70 -17.95 2.06
C LYS A 203 34.39 -19.20 2.91
N THR A 204 33.10 -19.45 3.19
CA THR A 204 32.65 -20.64 3.90
C THR A 204 32.57 -21.89 3.01
N LYS A 205 32.52 -21.74 1.68
CA LYS A 205 32.48 -22.87 0.72
C LYS A 205 33.85 -23.26 0.16
N MET A 206 34.92 -22.51 0.42
CA MET A 206 36.25 -22.96 0.03
C MET A 206 36.75 -24.07 0.98
N PRO A 207 37.14 -25.26 0.47
CA PRO A 207 37.62 -26.32 1.32
C PRO A 207 38.93 -25.87 2.00
N LYS A 208 38.90 -25.80 3.33
CA LYS A 208 40.14 -25.64 4.13
C LYS A 208 40.99 -26.87 3.90
N ARG A 209 42.20 -26.65 3.43
CA ARG A 209 43.27 -27.65 3.39
C ARG A 209 43.57 -28.08 4.82
N SER A 210 43.38 -29.36 5.08
CA SER A 210 43.61 -30.06 6.32
C SER A 210 45.06 -29.82 6.80
N ASN A 211 45.20 -29.36 8.04
CA ASN A 211 46.26 -29.83 8.92
C ASN A 211 45.60 -30.25 10.22
N SER A 212 45.81 -31.50 10.52
CA SER A 212 45.37 -32.22 11.69
C SER A 212 45.98 -31.66 12.97
N GLU A 213 45.15 -31.54 14.00
CA GLU A 213 45.38 -32.05 15.35
C GLU A 213 44.14 -31.83 16.19
N GLU A 214 43.87 -32.85 16.95
CA GLU A 214 42.79 -33.19 17.84
C GLU A 214 42.32 -32.05 18.78
N ASP A 215 40.99 -31.92 18.93
CA ASP A 215 40.32 -32.07 20.24
C ASP A 215 38.76 -32.05 20.02
N ASP A 216 38.15 -33.11 20.49
CA ASP A 216 36.71 -33.30 20.61
C ASP A 216 36.11 -32.39 21.68
N GLU A 217 35.24 -31.45 21.33
CA GLU A 217 34.19 -30.96 22.22
C GLU A 217 32.87 -30.79 21.48
N ILE A 218 31.88 -31.52 21.97
CA ILE A 218 30.47 -31.54 21.58
C ILE A 218 29.85 -30.20 22.02
N TYR A 219 29.37 -29.41 21.08
CA TYR A 219 28.44 -28.30 21.39
C TYR A 219 27.09 -28.53 20.72
N GLU A 220 26.09 -28.64 21.57
CA GLU A 220 24.67 -28.56 21.26
C GLU A 220 24.33 -27.25 20.56
N SER A 221 23.51 -27.33 19.53
CA SER A 221 23.04 -26.16 18.76
C SER A 221 21.88 -25.47 19.47
N GLU A 222 22.10 -24.25 19.95
CA GLU A 222 21.04 -23.34 20.38
C GLU A 222 20.37 -22.59 19.22
N PRO A 223 19.13 -22.15 19.36
CA PRO A 223 18.35 -21.58 18.26
C PRO A 223 18.64 -20.09 18.03
N PHE A 224 18.43 -19.68 16.79
CA PHE A 224 18.61 -18.34 16.21
C PHE A 224 18.02 -17.21 17.04
N GLU A 225 18.85 -16.25 17.44
CA GLU A 225 18.45 -14.93 17.92
C GLU A 225 18.56 -13.86 16.82
N SER A 226 17.55 -13.01 16.76
CA SER A 226 17.50 -11.84 15.88
C SER A 226 18.39 -10.70 16.40
N PRO A 227 19.06 -9.90 15.55
CA PRO A 227 19.95 -8.84 16.03
C PRO A 227 19.18 -7.68 16.64
N LEU A 228 19.50 -7.39 17.90
CA LEU A 228 19.04 -6.25 18.66
C LEU A 228 19.64 -4.93 18.16
N VAL A 229 18.83 -3.91 18.18
CA VAL A 229 19.18 -2.51 17.94
C VAL A 229 20.07 -2.02 19.10
N SER A 230 21.14 -1.34 18.73
CA SER A 230 22.14 -0.77 19.64
C SER A 230 21.52 0.11 20.73
N GLN A 231 21.82 -0.21 21.96
CA GLN A 231 21.51 0.57 23.14
C GLN A 231 22.39 1.83 23.20
N MET A 232 21.75 2.96 23.46
CA MET A 232 22.40 4.13 24.04
C MET A 232 22.45 3.94 25.57
N GLU A 233 23.62 4.15 26.14
CA GLU A 233 23.85 4.13 27.58
C GLU A 233 23.10 5.27 28.25
N GLU A 234 22.28 4.95 29.26
CA GLU A 234 21.78 5.88 30.28
C GLU A 234 22.43 5.55 31.63
N PRO A 235 22.67 6.55 32.50
CA PRO A 235 23.44 6.38 33.74
C PRO A 235 22.62 5.69 34.82
N GLU A 236 23.34 4.86 35.60
CA GLU A 236 22.85 4.15 36.78
C GLU A 236 22.38 5.11 37.87
N GLU A 237 21.14 4.99 38.32
CA GLU A 237 20.68 5.47 39.60
C GLU A 237 20.28 4.27 40.47
N ASP A 238 20.99 4.18 41.62
CA ASP A 238 20.77 3.24 42.71
C ASP A 238 19.35 3.37 43.30
N TYR A 239 18.59 2.29 43.31
CA TYR A 239 17.44 2.15 44.20
C TYR A 239 17.47 0.79 44.90
N ASP A 240 17.43 0.86 46.25
CA ASP A 240 17.33 -0.23 47.19
C ASP A 240 16.15 -1.16 46.91
N GLU A 241 16.43 -2.46 46.95
CA GLU A 241 15.42 -3.54 46.92
C GLU A 241 14.72 -3.64 48.29
N PRO A 242 13.39 -3.81 48.34
CA PRO A 242 12.71 -4.36 49.51
C PRO A 242 12.52 -5.86 49.36
N GLU A 243 12.76 -6.53 50.48
CA GLU A 243 12.74 -7.97 50.73
C GLU A 243 11.48 -8.69 50.24
N GLU A 244 11.68 -9.87 49.61
CA GLU A 244 10.64 -10.81 49.21
C GLU A 244 10.10 -11.55 50.49
N GLU A 245 8.81 -11.38 50.78
CA GLU A 245 8.07 -12.29 51.68
C GLU A 245 7.46 -13.43 50.82
N GLU A 246 7.94 -14.64 51.07
CA GLU A 246 7.34 -15.90 50.57
C GLU A 246 5.92 -16.09 51.15
N PHE A 247 4.93 -16.12 50.27
CA PHE A 247 3.61 -16.69 50.57
C PHE A 247 3.36 -17.92 49.69
N ASP A 248 3.54 -19.10 50.29
CA ASP A 248 2.97 -20.34 49.81
C ASP A 248 1.45 -20.32 50.01
N GLU A 249 0.68 -20.22 48.97
CA GLU A 249 -0.72 -20.67 48.95
C GLU A 249 -1.04 -21.36 47.60
N GLU A 250 -1.20 -22.66 47.72
CA GLU A 250 -1.75 -23.57 46.68
C GLU A 250 -3.21 -23.17 46.39
N PHE A 251 -3.46 -22.37 45.34
CA PHE A 251 -4.81 -22.10 44.83
C PHE A 251 -5.14 -23.04 43.67
N THR A 252 -5.86 -24.09 43.98
CA THR A 252 -6.64 -24.87 42.98
C THR A 252 -7.76 -23.99 42.46
N VAL A 253 -7.58 -23.46 41.22
CA VAL A 253 -8.63 -22.71 40.51
C VAL A 253 -9.59 -23.69 39.87
N GLU A 254 -10.73 -23.92 40.51
CA GLU A 254 -11.91 -24.46 39.83
C GLU A 254 -12.38 -23.43 38.78
N ILE A 255 -12.35 -23.82 37.52
CA ILE A 255 -12.88 -23.03 36.40
C ILE A 255 -14.40 -23.00 36.50
N PRO A 256 -15.05 -21.85 36.79
CA PRO A 256 -16.50 -21.78 36.78
C PRO A 256 -17.01 -21.93 35.36
N LYS A 257 -17.86 -22.90 35.10
CA LYS A 257 -18.67 -22.98 33.88
C LYS A 257 -19.46 -21.68 33.71
N ALA A 258 -19.12 -20.89 32.73
CA ALA A 258 -19.80 -19.66 32.39
C ALA A 258 -21.26 -19.96 32.01
N HIS A 259 -22.19 -19.65 32.91
CA HIS A 259 -23.58 -19.45 32.53
C HIS A 259 -23.72 -18.05 31.91
N PRO A 260 -24.43 -17.90 30.79
CA PRO A 260 -24.69 -16.58 30.21
C PRO A 260 -25.65 -15.84 31.19
N SER A 261 -25.11 -14.92 31.97
CA SER A 261 -25.89 -13.99 32.77
C SER A 261 -26.58 -12.98 31.86
N THR A 262 -27.89 -13.11 31.76
CA THR A 262 -28.81 -12.21 31.03
C THR A 262 -29.30 -11.05 31.89
N GLU A 263 -28.60 -10.62 32.89
CA GLU A 263 -29.00 -9.41 33.63
C GLU A 263 -28.37 -8.16 32.97
N PRO A 264 -29.18 -7.14 32.61
CA PRO A 264 -28.66 -5.88 32.07
C PRO A 264 -27.87 -5.17 33.19
N VAL A 265 -26.55 -5.05 32.97
CA VAL A 265 -25.70 -4.23 33.85
C VAL A 265 -26.24 -2.80 33.84
N LYS A 266 -26.69 -2.31 34.99
CA LYS A 266 -27.05 -0.90 35.20
C LYS A 266 -25.81 -0.06 34.87
N ARG A 267 -25.89 0.73 33.81
CA ARG A 267 -24.84 1.67 33.45
C ARG A 267 -24.57 2.61 34.63
N PRO A 268 -23.31 2.84 35.01
CA PRO A 268 -23.02 4.01 35.83
C PRO A 268 -23.47 5.24 35.04
N VAL A 269 -24.22 6.11 35.69
CA VAL A 269 -24.67 7.39 35.13
C VAL A 269 -23.40 8.14 34.71
N GLN A 270 -23.27 8.36 33.40
CA GLN A 270 -22.12 9.08 32.84
C GLN A 270 -22.13 10.47 33.46
N MET A 271 -21.09 10.83 34.22
CA MET A 271 -20.92 12.20 34.68
C MET A 271 -20.86 13.11 33.48
N MET A 272 -21.77 14.08 33.39
CA MET A 272 -21.72 15.16 32.41
C MET A 272 -20.40 15.90 32.61
N LEU A 273 -19.52 15.84 31.59
CA LEU A 273 -18.15 16.41 31.67
C LEU A 273 -18.13 17.92 31.45
N THR A 274 -19.26 18.54 31.08
CA THR A 274 -19.40 20.00 31.00
C THR A 274 -20.78 20.44 31.53
N PRO A 275 -20.85 21.49 32.36
CA PRO A 275 -22.09 21.97 32.95
C PRO A 275 -23.11 22.55 31.95
N ASP A 276 -22.69 22.83 30.72
CA ASP A 276 -23.50 23.56 29.73
C ASP A 276 -24.00 22.76 28.53
N SER A 277 -23.56 21.51 28.31
CA SER A 277 -24.04 20.75 27.14
C SER A 277 -25.37 20.06 27.48
N LYS A 278 -26.46 20.58 26.94
CA LYS A 278 -27.81 19.93 26.97
C LYS A 278 -27.89 18.68 26.08
N TYR A 279 -26.75 18.11 25.62
CA TYR A 279 -26.75 16.96 24.73
C TYR A 279 -26.89 15.66 25.52
N VAL A 280 -27.92 14.87 25.16
CA VAL A 280 -28.23 13.57 25.78
C VAL A 280 -27.93 12.46 24.79
N LEU A 281 -27.10 11.49 25.19
CA LEU A 281 -26.82 10.32 24.35
C LEU A 281 -28.09 9.56 23.99
N PRO A 282 -28.18 8.97 22.79
CA PRO A 282 -29.32 8.15 22.38
C PRO A 282 -29.54 6.98 23.34
N SER A 283 -30.81 6.67 23.67
CA SER A 283 -31.14 5.54 24.51
C SER A 283 -30.70 4.22 23.84
N PRO A 284 -30.11 3.27 24.61
CA PRO A 284 -29.79 1.93 24.10
C PRO A 284 -30.98 1.17 23.53
N GLU A 285 -32.20 1.56 23.90
CA GLU A 285 -33.45 0.95 23.44
C GLU A 285 -33.76 1.26 21.97
N LEU A 286 -33.12 2.28 21.37
CA LEU A 286 -33.23 2.57 19.93
C LEU A 286 -32.64 1.46 19.07
N LEU A 287 -31.73 0.66 19.64
CA LEU A 287 -31.13 -0.49 18.99
C LEU A 287 -31.78 -1.78 19.50
N LYS A 288 -32.32 -2.56 18.58
CA LYS A 288 -33.01 -3.82 18.89
C LYS A 288 -32.03 -4.87 19.42
N SER A 289 -32.54 -5.79 20.24
CA SER A 289 -31.82 -7.01 20.56
C SER A 289 -31.95 -8.01 19.42
N GLY A 290 -30.87 -8.75 19.18
CA GLY A 290 -30.86 -9.85 18.23
C GLY A 290 -31.61 -11.08 18.76
N PRO A 291 -31.77 -12.11 17.91
CA PRO A 291 -32.34 -13.38 18.34
C PRO A 291 -31.43 -14.04 19.39
N ALA A 292 -32.06 -14.81 20.29
CA ALA A 292 -31.29 -15.60 21.27
C ALA A 292 -30.34 -16.56 20.57
N ALA A 293 -29.13 -16.71 21.16
CA ALA A 293 -28.13 -17.63 20.64
C ALA A 293 -28.66 -19.05 20.57
N LYS A 294 -28.53 -19.69 19.43
CA LYS A 294 -28.97 -21.08 19.21
C LYS A 294 -27.89 -22.02 19.77
N GLY A 295 -28.27 -22.87 20.69
CA GLY A 295 -27.40 -23.92 21.24
C GLY A 295 -27.12 -25.05 20.22
N LYS A 296 -26.82 -26.25 20.74
CA LYS A 296 -26.68 -27.47 19.93
C LYS A 296 -27.88 -27.66 18.99
N SER A 297 -27.60 -27.97 17.72
CA SER A 297 -28.63 -28.33 16.75
C SER A 297 -28.37 -29.77 16.24
N LYS A 298 -29.43 -30.44 15.80
CA LYS A 298 -29.29 -31.79 15.13
C LYS A 298 -28.37 -31.75 13.91
N ALA A 299 -28.21 -30.56 13.28
CA ALA A 299 -27.28 -30.37 12.17
C ALA A 299 -25.81 -30.52 12.62
N ASN A 300 -25.47 -30.10 13.83
CA ASN A 300 -24.11 -30.25 14.37
C ASN A 300 -23.77 -31.72 14.60
N ASP A 301 -24.71 -32.48 15.13
CA ASP A 301 -24.51 -33.95 15.37
C ASP A 301 -24.34 -34.70 14.05
N ALA A 302 -25.09 -34.34 13.00
CA ALA A 302 -24.94 -34.90 11.66
C ALA A 302 -23.52 -34.61 11.09
N VAL A 303 -23.01 -33.40 11.26
CA VAL A 303 -21.67 -33.04 10.80
C VAL A 303 -20.60 -33.83 11.56
N VAL A 304 -20.74 -34.04 12.88
CA VAL A 304 -19.83 -34.85 13.68
C VAL A 304 -19.79 -36.28 13.13
N SER A 305 -20.97 -36.88 12.83
CA SER A 305 -21.05 -38.23 12.22
C SER A 305 -20.31 -38.24 10.87
N SER A 306 -20.60 -37.29 9.98
CA SER A 306 -19.97 -37.23 8.64
C SER A 306 -18.45 -37.09 8.71
N LEU A 307 -17.93 -36.28 9.66
CA LEU A 307 -16.49 -36.14 9.87
C LEU A 307 -15.86 -37.42 10.40
N THR A 308 -16.53 -38.10 11.34
CA THR A 308 -16.04 -39.33 11.94
C THR A 308 -16.00 -40.47 10.90
N GLU A 309 -17.07 -40.62 10.08
CA GLU A 309 -17.13 -41.58 8.99
C GLU A 309 -16.02 -41.28 7.95
N LEU A 310 -15.81 -40.04 7.57
CA LEU A 310 -14.77 -39.65 6.64
C LEU A 310 -13.37 -40.01 7.14
N PHE A 311 -13.05 -39.76 8.43
CA PHE A 311 -11.75 -40.11 8.98
C PHE A 311 -11.55 -41.60 9.00
N ALA A 312 -12.60 -42.41 9.27
CA ALA A 312 -12.56 -43.86 9.22
C ALA A 312 -12.34 -44.36 7.78
N GLU A 313 -13.04 -43.81 6.77
CA GLU A 313 -12.85 -44.20 5.35
C GLU A 313 -11.42 -43.93 4.84
N PHE A 314 -10.80 -42.87 5.32
CA PHE A 314 -9.43 -42.48 4.92
C PHE A 314 -8.35 -43.06 5.85
N GLU A 315 -8.73 -43.99 6.76
CA GLU A 315 -7.83 -44.62 7.73
C GLU A 315 -6.98 -43.60 8.51
N ILE A 316 -7.62 -42.51 8.97
CA ILE A 316 -6.98 -41.47 9.76
C ILE A 316 -7.44 -41.61 11.20
N ASP A 317 -6.47 -41.87 12.09
CA ASP A 317 -6.70 -41.90 13.54
C ASP A 317 -6.89 -40.42 14.03
N ALA A 318 -8.14 -39.95 13.95
CA ALA A 318 -8.55 -38.62 14.35
C ALA A 318 -9.96 -38.70 14.92
N THR A 319 -10.17 -37.99 16.03
CA THR A 319 -11.45 -37.95 16.76
C THR A 319 -11.99 -36.53 16.88
N VAL A 320 -13.30 -36.38 16.71
CA VAL A 320 -13.98 -35.11 16.99
C VAL A 320 -14.25 -35.05 18.49
N THR A 321 -13.46 -34.27 19.22
CA THR A 321 -13.54 -34.16 20.69
C THR A 321 -14.60 -33.19 21.17
N GLY A 322 -15.00 -32.23 20.28
CA GLY A 322 -16.02 -31.25 20.62
C GLY A 322 -16.31 -30.29 19.47
N PHE A 323 -17.24 -29.41 19.71
CA PHE A 323 -17.48 -28.28 18.81
C PHE A 323 -17.91 -27.03 19.56
N MET A 324 -17.58 -25.86 18.98
CA MET A 324 -18.04 -24.56 19.42
C MET A 324 -18.87 -23.91 18.31
N ARG A 325 -20.12 -23.57 18.64
CA ARG A 325 -21.03 -22.92 17.70
C ARG A 325 -20.95 -21.40 17.83
N GLY A 326 -20.44 -20.74 16.81
CA GLY A 326 -20.52 -19.30 16.66
C GLY A 326 -21.73 -18.87 15.83
N PRO A 327 -21.91 -17.57 15.58
CA PRO A 327 -23.06 -17.03 14.86
C PRO A 327 -23.11 -17.48 13.39
N THR A 328 -21.97 -17.61 12.74
CA THR A 328 -21.84 -17.89 11.30
C THR A 328 -21.32 -19.26 11.00
N VAL A 329 -20.35 -19.71 11.78
CA VAL A 329 -19.69 -21.03 11.63
C VAL A 329 -19.66 -21.77 12.94
N THR A 330 -19.63 -23.11 12.84
CA THR A 330 -19.30 -23.99 13.94
C THR A 330 -17.86 -24.49 13.75
N ARG A 331 -17.03 -24.36 14.79
CA ARG A 331 -15.68 -24.92 14.83
C ARG A 331 -15.74 -26.30 15.48
N TYR A 332 -15.37 -27.32 14.74
CA TYR A 332 -15.20 -28.68 15.24
C TYR A 332 -13.74 -28.87 15.64
N GLU A 333 -13.51 -29.40 16.85
CA GLU A 333 -12.18 -29.68 17.40
C GLU A 333 -11.79 -31.12 17.11
N ILE A 334 -10.68 -31.32 16.43
CA ILE A 334 -10.19 -32.59 15.99
C ILE A 334 -8.87 -32.90 16.68
N GLU A 335 -8.86 -33.96 17.49
CA GLU A 335 -7.66 -34.50 18.11
C GLU A 335 -7.07 -35.58 17.23
N LEU A 336 -5.75 -35.55 17.03
CA LEU A 336 -5.03 -36.45 16.17
C LEU A 336 -4.34 -37.52 17.02
N GLY A 337 -4.39 -38.79 16.56
CA GLY A 337 -3.59 -39.84 17.15
C GLY A 337 -2.07 -39.60 16.98
N ASN A 338 -1.27 -40.18 17.86
CA ASN A 338 0.18 -39.91 17.97
C ASN A 338 0.99 -40.12 16.68
N ALA A 339 0.51 -40.90 15.72
CA ALA A 339 1.20 -41.19 14.47
C ALA A 339 0.68 -40.37 13.27
N VAL A 340 -0.32 -39.49 13.48
CA VAL A 340 -0.98 -38.76 12.39
C VAL A 340 -0.36 -37.38 12.22
N LYS A 341 0.17 -37.10 11.04
CA LYS A 341 0.64 -35.78 10.67
C LYS A 341 -0.53 -34.87 10.33
N VAL A 342 -0.45 -33.63 10.77
CA VAL A 342 -1.47 -32.58 10.55
C VAL A 342 -1.79 -32.37 9.06
N GLU A 343 -0.78 -32.55 8.19
CA GLU A 343 -0.92 -32.42 6.75
C GLU A 343 -1.91 -33.42 6.15
N ARG A 344 -2.12 -34.59 6.79
CA ARG A 344 -3.13 -35.57 6.33
C ARG A 344 -4.55 -34.97 6.41
N ILE A 345 -4.87 -34.22 7.48
CA ILE A 345 -6.18 -33.54 7.61
C ILE A 345 -6.29 -32.37 6.63
N THR A 346 -5.27 -31.55 6.51
CA THR A 346 -5.34 -30.39 5.60
C THR A 346 -5.44 -30.79 4.14
N ALA A 347 -4.86 -31.94 3.75
CA ALA A 347 -4.98 -32.53 2.41
C ALA A 347 -6.41 -32.98 2.10
N LEU A 348 -7.19 -33.37 3.11
CA LEU A 348 -8.59 -33.80 2.96
C LEU A 348 -9.59 -32.66 2.86
N SER A 349 -9.15 -31.38 2.79
CA SER A 349 -10.05 -30.23 2.78
C SER A 349 -11.20 -30.32 1.77
N LYS A 350 -10.96 -30.86 0.56
CA LYS A 350 -11.99 -31.08 -0.45
C LYS A 350 -12.95 -32.23 -0.11
N ASN A 351 -12.43 -33.29 0.47
CA ASN A 351 -13.23 -34.44 0.89
C ASN A 351 -14.11 -34.07 2.08
N ILE A 352 -13.59 -33.32 3.02
CA ILE A 352 -14.36 -32.76 4.14
C ILE A 352 -15.50 -31.85 3.60
N ALA A 353 -15.17 -30.95 2.68
CA ALA A 353 -16.16 -30.06 2.04
C ALA A 353 -17.29 -30.88 1.36
N TYR A 354 -16.94 -31.97 0.69
CA TYR A 354 -17.90 -32.86 0.06
C TYR A 354 -18.76 -33.62 1.09
N ALA A 355 -18.16 -34.20 2.13
CA ALA A 355 -18.86 -34.96 3.16
C ALA A 355 -19.85 -34.13 3.97
N VAL A 356 -19.52 -32.84 4.24
CA VAL A 356 -20.39 -31.93 4.97
C VAL A 356 -21.28 -31.05 4.05
N ALA A 357 -21.25 -31.33 2.75
CA ALA A 357 -22.00 -30.60 1.71
C ALA A 357 -21.84 -29.06 1.79
N SER A 358 -20.60 -28.60 2.02
CA SER A 358 -20.25 -27.17 2.13
C SER A 358 -18.96 -26.86 1.41
N SER A 359 -18.98 -25.88 0.48
CA SER A 359 -17.77 -25.41 -0.24
C SER A 359 -16.82 -24.59 0.63
N GLU A 360 -17.33 -23.97 1.71
CA GLU A 360 -16.66 -22.93 2.49
C GLU A 360 -16.07 -23.51 3.80
N VAL A 361 -15.34 -24.61 3.70
CA VAL A 361 -14.67 -25.24 4.85
C VAL A 361 -13.29 -24.60 5.06
N ARG A 362 -13.01 -24.18 6.31
CA ARG A 362 -11.71 -23.63 6.70
C ARG A 362 -11.07 -24.52 7.77
N ILE A 363 -9.81 -24.90 7.54
CA ILE A 363 -9.04 -25.68 8.50
C ILE A 363 -8.03 -24.77 9.21
N LEU A 364 -8.04 -24.83 10.54
CA LEU A 364 -7.10 -24.15 11.43
C LEU A 364 -6.16 -25.18 12.05
N SER A 365 -4.86 -24.99 11.91
CA SER A 365 -3.89 -25.96 12.40
C SER A 365 -2.66 -25.27 12.95
N PRO A 366 -2.43 -25.34 14.26
CA PRO A 366 -3.37 -25.76 15.32
C PRO A 366 -4.40 -24.66 15.68
N ILE A 367 -5.41 -25.02 16.47
CA ILE A 367 -6.25 -24.02 17.16
C ILE A 367 -5.35 -23.27 18.15
N PRO A 368 -5.39 -21.93 18.19
CA PRO A 368 -4.60 -21.18 19.15
C PRO A 368 -4.85 -21.64 20.61
N GLY A 369 -3.76 -21.98 21.32
CA GLY A 369 -3.83 -22.45 22.71
C GLY A 369 -4.27 -23.91 22.90
N LYS A 370 -4.49 -24.70 21.82
CA LYS A 370 -4.89 -26.11 21.91
C LYS A 370 -4.03 -26.99 20.99
N SER A 371 -3.74 -28.20 21.41
CA SER A 371 -3.10 -29.25 20.59
C SER A 371 -4.12 -29.98 19.69
N ALA A 372 -4.98 -29.23 19.01
CA ALA A 372 -6.06 -29.77 18.17
C ALA A 372 -6.14 -29.02 16.84
N VAL A 373 -6.69 -29.69 15.83
CA VAL A 373 -7.03 -29.07 14.53
C VAL A 373 -8.47 -28.62 14.56
N GLY A 374 -8.72 -27.37 14.16
CA GLY A 374 -10.07 -26.81 14.05
C GLY A 374 -10.60 -26.92 12.61
N ILE A 375 -11.82 -27.44 12.45
CA ILE A 375 -12.53 -27.40 11.17
C ILE A 375 -13.73 -26.47 11.34
N GLU A 376 -13.70 -25.33 10.64
CA GLU A 376 -14.80 -24.37 10.65
C GLU A 376 -15.74 -24.65 9.47
N ILE A 377 -17.00 -24.93 9.80
CA ILE A 377 -18.05 -25.28 8.83
C ILE A 377 -19.18 -24.26 8.99
N PRO A 378 -19.73 -23.69 7.89
CA PRO A 378 -20.84 -22.74 7.90
C PRO A 378 -22.09 -23.34 8.56
N ASN A 379 -22.74 -22.51 9.39
CA ASN A 379 -24.06 -22.85 9.92
C ASN A 379 -25.11 -22.74 8.83
N THR A 380 -26.03 -23.68 8.75
CA THR A 380 -27.19 -23.62 7.86
C THR A 380 -28.19 -22.56 8.30
N ASP A 381 -28.25 -22.27 9.61
CA ASP A 381 -29.15 -21.33 10.29
C ASP A 381 -28.33 -20.26 11.02
N ARG A 382 -27.73 -19.36 10.25
CA ARG A 382 -26.86 -18.27 10.76
C ARG A 382 -27.59 -17.32 11.68
N GLU A 383 -26.86 -16.73 12.62
CA GLU A 383 -27.37 -15.73 13.55
C GLU A 383 -26.96 -14.33 13.12
N ILE A 384 -27.90 -13.37 13.21
CA ILE A 384 -27.59 -11.97 13.02
C ILE A 384 -27.05 -11.43 14.35
N VAL A 385 -25.86 -10.86 14.33
CA VAL A 385 -25.26 -10.19 15.49
C VAL A 385 -25.76 -8.75 15.50
N ALA A 386 -26.74 -8.44 16.36
CA ALA A 386 -27.28 -7.11 16.46
C ALA A 386 -26.29 -6.14 17.11
N LEU A 387 -26.12 -4.93 16.56
CA LEU A 387 -25.28 -3.88 17.11
C LEU A 387 -25.63 -3.55 18.57
N GLY A 388 -26.93 -3.50 18.87
CA GLY A 388 -27.43 -3.23 20.22
C GLY A 388 -26.90 -4.21 21.27
N ASP A 389 -26.79 -5.50 20.94
CA ASP A 389 -26.30 -6.51 21.88
C ASP A 389 -24.78 -6.36 22.14
N VAL A 390 -24.02 -6.02 21.10
CA VAL A 390 -22.56 -5.78 21.24
C VAL A 390 -22.33 -4.56 22.13
N LEU A 391 -23.06 -3.46 21.92
CA LEU A 391 -22.92 -2.23 22.72
C LEU A 391 -23.44 -2.37 24.17
N ARG A 392 -24.38 -3.28 24.42
CA ARG A 392 -24.85 -3.61 25.78
C ARG A 392 -24.01 -4.64 26.49
N SER A 393 -23.06 -5.28 25.82
CA SER A 393 -22.20 -6.31 26.39
C SER A 393 -21.32 -5.78 27.52
N SER A 394 -20.85 -6.68 28.39
CA SER A 394 -19.88 -6.36 29.44
C SER A 394 -18.57 -5.82 28.86
N VAL A 395 -18.15 -6.33 27.70
CA VAL A 395 -16.93 -5.87 27.00
C VAL A 395 -17.04 -4.39 26.63
N ALA A 396 -18.17 -3.97 26.06
CA ALA A 396 -18.40 -2.56 25.77
C ALA A 396 -18.59 -1.69 27.03
N GLY A 397 -19.06 -2.29 28.14
CA GLY A 397 -19.21 -1.61 29.42
C GLY A 397 -17.90 -1.40 30.18
N GLN A 398 -16.88 -2.22 29.95
CA GLN A 398 -15.57 -2.09 30.59
C GLN A 398 -14.72 -0.96 30.01
N ASP A 399 -14.88 -0.62 28.74
CA ASP A 399 -14.17 0.49 28.11
C ASP A 399 -15.16 1.62 27.77
N MET A 400 -15.16 2.67 28.58
CA MET A 400 -16.04 3.84 28.43
C MET A 400 -15.51 4.88 27.46
N HIS A 401 -14.41 4.59 26.77
CA HIS A 401 -13.78 5.52 25.84
C HIS A 401 -14.71 5.91 24.67
N PRO A 402 -14.79 7.20 24.29
CA PRO A 402 -15.71 7.68 23.24
C PRO A 402 -15.42 7.08 21.84
N MET A 403 -14.18 6.64 21.61
CA MET A 403 -13.77 6.00 20.36
C MET A 403 -13.94 4.48 20.33
N LEU A 404 -14.71 3.90 21.28
CA LEU A 404 -15.04 2.47 21.25
C LEU A 404 -16.12 2.19 20.19
N VAL A 405 -15.84 1.27 19.29
CA VAL A 405 -16.77 0.79 18.26
C VAL A 405 -17.04 -0.71 18.42
N ALA A 406 -18.27 -1.11 18.15
CA ALA A 406 -18.65 -2.52 18.13
C ALA A 406 -18.26 -3.15 16.78
N LEU A 407 -17.50 -4.26 16.82
CA LEU A 407 -17.14 -5.00 15.62
C LEU A 407 -18.04 -6.22 15.39
N GLY A 408 -18.46 -6.95 16.46
CA GLY A 408 -19.30 -8.12 16.30
C GLY A 408 -19.10 -9.20 17.35
N LYS A 409 -19.14 -10.46 16.90
CA LYS A 409 -18.86 -11.65 17.72
C LYS A 409 -17.79 -12.52 17.02
N ASP A 410 -16.95 -13.18 17.82
CA ASP A 410 -16.04 -14.22 17.31
C ASP A 410 -16.74 -15.57 17.10
N VAL A 411 -15.97 -16.58 16.69
CA VAL A 411 -16.47 -17.95 16.45
C VAL A 411 -16.84 -18.68 17.74
N GLU A 412 -16.46 -18.15 18.91
CA GLU A 412 -16.79 -18.68 20.23
C GLU A 412 -18.02 -18.02 20.83
N GLY A 413 -18.55 -16.97 20.16
CA GLY A 413 -19.71 -16.22 20.58
C GLY A 413 -19.35 -15.02 21.49
N ASN A 414 -18.06 -14.72 21.73
CA ASN A 414 -17.63 -13.58 22.51
C ASN A 414 -17.84 -12.29 21.75
N TYR A 415 -18.26 -11.23 22.42
CA TYR A 415 -18.41 -9.92 21.82
C TYR A 415 -17.05 -9.26 21.58
N ILE A 416 -16.87 -8.71 20.41
CA ILE A 416 -15.64 -8.02 19.99
C ILE A 416 -15.94 -6.53 19.80
N CYS A 417 -15.27 -5.71 20.58
CA CYS A 417 -15.23 -4.27 20.44
C CYS A 417 -13.80 -3.81 20.15
N ALA A 418 -13.65 -2.66 19.50
CA ALA A 418 -12.35 -2.06 19.24
C ALA A 418 -12.35 -0.60 19.68
N ASN A 419 -11.32 -0.19 20.39
CA ASN A 419 -11.08 1.20 20.73
C ASN A 419 -10.14 1.82 19.68
N LEU A 420 -10.67 2.68 18.82
CA LEU A 420 -9.92 3.28 17.72
C LEU A 420 -8.78 4.20 18.20
N ALA A 421 -8.80 4.70 19.43
CA ALA A 421 -7.68 5.44 20.00
C ALA A 421 -6.50 4.53 20.35
N LYS A 422 -6.78 3.30 20.83
CA LYS A 422 -5.77 2.27 21.09
C LYS A 422 -5.32 1.58 19.79
N MET A 423 -6.21 1.52 18.78
CA MET A 423 -6.03 0.97 17.44
C MET A 423 -6.22 2.10 16.41
N PRO A 424 -5.22 2.97 16.22
CA PRO A 424 -5.42 4.33 15.71
C PRO A 424 -5.96 4.40 14.29
N HIS A 425 -5.67 3.43 13.45
CA HIS A 425 -6.09 3.43 12.05
C HIS A 425 -6.51 2.02 11.64
N LEU A 426 -7.59 1.93 10.88
CA LEU A 426 -8.18 0.66 10.47
C LEU A 426 -8.38 0.63 8.95
N LEU A 427 -7.91 -0.42 8.32
CA LEU A 427 -8.20 -0.75 6.93
C LEU A 427 -9.34 -1.78 6.88
N VAL A 428 -10.42 -1.46 6.16
CA VAL A 428 -11.58 -2.32 5.97
C VAL A 428 -11.73 -2.66 4.49
N ALA A 429 -11.77 -3.94 4.15
CA ALA A 429 -11.98 -4.35 2.77
C ALA A 429 -12.99 -5.47 2.64
N GLY A 430 -13.57 -5.63 1.45
CA GLY A 430 -14.50 -6.70 1.13
C GLY A 430 -15.24 -6.44 -0.17
N ALA A 431 -15.62 -7.52 -0.86
CA ALA A 431 -16.42 -7.44 -2.07
C ALA A 431 -17.81 -6.83 -1.79
N THR A 432 -18.51 -6.43 -2.84
CA THR A 432 -19.89 -5.91 -2.72
C THR A 432 -20.78 -6.95 -2.05
N GLY A 433 -21.54 -6.52 -1.02
CA GLY A 433 -22.40 -7.42 -0.25
C GLY A 433 -21.67 -8.29 0.80
N ALA A 434 -20.33 -8.18 0.92
CA ALA A 434 -19.58 -8.96 1.90
C ALA A 434 -19.77 -8.50 3.36
N GLY A 435 -20.19 -7.26 3.61
CA GLY A 435 -20.42 -6.70 4.95
C GLY A 435 -19.69 -5.40 5.26
N LYS A 436 -18.87 -4.87 4.32
CA LYS A 436 -18.11 -3.62 4.48
C LYS A 436 -18.97 -2.44 4.94
N SER A 437 -20.01 -2.13 4.19
CA SER A 437 -20.92 -0.99 4.47
C SER A 437 -21.66 -1.17 5.80
N SER A 438 -22.11 -2.39 6.11
CA SER A 438 -22.72 -2.72 7.39
C SER A 438 -21.77 -2.45 8.56
N MET A 439 -20.49 -2.78 8.42
CA MET A 439 -19.47 -2.51 9.44
C MET A 439 -19.22 -1.01 9.62
N ILE A 440 -19.11 -0.24 8.53
CA ILE A 440 -18.97 1.22 8.60
C ILE A 440 -20.16 1.84 9.32
N ASN A 441 -21.38 1.41 8.97
CA ASN A 441 -22.61 1.85 9.62
C ASN A 441 -22.60 1.50 11.13
N SER A 442 -22.14 0.30 11.49
CA SER A 442 -22.00 -0.11 12.90
C SER A 442 -20.99 0.77 13.65
N MET A 443 -19.88 1.15 13.02
CA MET A 443 -18.88 2.03 13.64
C MET A 443 -19.43 3.44 13.85
N ILE A 444 -20.05 4.05 12.83
CA ILE A 444 -20.59 5.42 12.94
C ILE A 444 -21.72 5.44 13.98
N THR A 445 -22.62 4.45 13.94
CA THR A 445 -23.71 4.35 14.92
C THR A 445 -23.16 4.12 16.33
N SER A 446 -22.09 3.32 16.50
CA SER A 446 -21.44 3.14 17.80
C SER A 446 -20.92 4.47 18.37
N ILE A 447 -20.30 5.32 17.54
CA ILE A 447 -19.84 6.66 17.95
C ILE A 447 -21.01 7.52 18.37
N MET A 448 -22.10 7.62 17.58
CA MET A 448 -23.26 8.42 17.92
C MET A 448 -23.96 7.94 19.20
N MET A 449 -23.95 6.64 19.47
CA MET A 449 -24.55 6.07 20.70
C MET A 449 -23.73 6.29 21.95
N ARG A 450 -22.44 6.58 21.83
CA ARG A 450 -21.51 6.57 22.96
C ARG A 450 -20.77 7.88 23.21
N SER A 451 -20.75 8.78 22.24
CA SER A 451 -20.00 10.05 22.34
C SER A 451 -20.86 11.24 21.95
N THR A 452 -20.52 12.38 22.53
CA THR A 452 -21.07 13.68 22.18
C THR A 452 -20.28 14.30 21.01
N PRO A 453 -20.85 15.29 20.30
CA PRO A 453 -20.12 16.04 19.27
C PRO A 453 -18.88 16.78 19.79
N ASP A 454 -18.81 17.09 21.07
CA ASP A 454 -17.65 17.74 21.70
C ASP A 454 -16.56 16.72 22.09
N GLU A 455 -16.88 15.44 22.11
CA GLU A 455 -15.90 14.36 22.33
C GLU A 455 -15.36 13.79 21.03
N VAL A 456 -16.22 13.62 20.00
CA VAL A 456 -15.84 13.05 18.71
C VAL A 456 -16.45 13.83 17.54
N ARG A 457 -15.61 14.24 16.62
CA ARG A 457 -16.00 14.87 15.35
C ARG A 457 -15.70 13.93 14.19
N LEU A 458 -16.55 13.99 13.16
CA LEU A 458 -16.48 13.11 12.00
C LEU A 458 -16.21 13.88 10.71
N VAL A 459 -15.33 13.31 9.88
CA VAL A 459 -15.22 13.65 8.45
C VAL A 459 -15.59 12.40 7.67
N LEU A 460 -16.68 12.48 6.92
CA LEU A 460 -17.20 11.37 6.13
C LEU A 460 -16.97 11.64 4.64
N ILE A 461 -16.36 10.66 3.95
CA ILE A 461 -16.03 10.73 2.53
C ILE A 461 -16.72 9.57 1.81
N ASP A 462 -17.72 9.90 0.96
CA ASP A 462 -18.48 8.94 0.17
C ASP A 462 -18.55 9.39 -1.30
N PRO A 463 -17.56 9.01 -2.13
CA PRO A 463 -17.55 9.41 -3.55
C PRO A 463 -18.75 8.92 -4.36
N LYS A 464 -19.37 7.83 -3.92
CA LYS A 464 -20.50 7.19 -4.63
C LYS A 464 -21.86 7.75 -4.24
N ARG A 465 -21.97 8.47 -3.14
CA ARG A 465 -23.23 9.00 -2.56
C ARG A 465 -24.26 7.91 -2.27
N VAL A 466 -23.85 6.77 -1.78
CA VAL A 466 -24.75 5.61 -1.57
C VAL A 466 -24.81 5.19 -0.12
N GLU A 467 -23.66 5.08 0.51
CA GLU A 467 -23.51 4.37 1.79
C GLU A 467 -23.70 5.27 3.01
N LEU A 468 -23.28 6.55 2.93
CA LEU A 468 -23.24 7.45 4.10
C LEU A 468 -24.31 8.53 4.12
N ASN A 469 -25.21 8.61 3.15
CA ASN A 469 -26.24 9.66 3.05
C ASN A 469 -27.16 9.72 4.29
N ALA A 470 -27.39 8.60 4.97
CA ALA A 470 -28.19 8.56 6.18
C ALA A 470 -27.68 9.49 7.29
N TYR A 471 -26.38 9.76 7.29
CA TYR A 471 -25.68 10.57 8.32
C TYR A 471 -25.56 12.05 7.98
N GLU A 472 -26.15 12.53 6.89
CA GLU A 472 -26.17 13.96 6.57
C GLU A 472 -26.69 14.78 7.75
N ASN A 473 -26.06 15.94 8.00
CA ASN A 473 -26.48 16.89 9.03
C ASN A 473 -26.52 16.36 10.48
N ILE A 474 -25.80 15.29 10.83
CA ILE A 474 -25.59 14.93 12.23
C ILE A 474 -24.63 15.95 12.91
N PRO A 475 -24.81 16.28 14.19
CA PRO A 475 -24.01 17.29 14.88
C PRO A 475 -22.53 16.93 15.02
N HIS A 476 -22.16 15.66 14.86
CA HIS A 476 -20.76 15.19 14.89
C HIS A 476 -19.98 15.60 13.64
N LEU A 477 -20.63 15.90 12.52
CA LEU A 477 -19.95 16.29 11.29
C LEU A 477 -19.26 17.66 11.42
N ILE A 478 -18.03 17.74 10.94
CA ILE A 478 -17.25 18.97 10.86
C ILE A 478 -17.40 19.68 9.50
N THR A 479 -17.81 18.93 8.48
CA THR A 479 -18.10 19.38 7.12
C THR A 479 -19.23 18.53 6.53
N PRO A 480 -20.01 18.99 5.54
CA PRO A 480 -20.91 18.14 4.81
C PRO A 480 -20.20 16.89 4.26
N ILE A 481 -20.91 15.80 4.05
CA ILE A 481 -20.34 14.56 3.50
C ILE A 481 -19.66 14.85 2.17
N ILE A 482 -18.38 14.50 2.07
CA ILE A 482 -17.55 14.84 0.92
C ILE A 482 -17.74 13.78 -0.17
N THR A 483 -18.22 14.22 -1.32
CA THR A 483 -18.54 13.33 -2.46
C THR A 483 -17.60 13.52 -3.65
N ASN A 484 -16.84 14.61 -3.69
CA ASN A 484 -15.88 14.89 -4.75
C ASN A 484 -14.48 14.44 -4.33
N PRO A 485 -13.81 13.55 -5.09
CA PRO A 485 -12.49 13.03 -4.73
C PRO A 485 -11.38 14.09 -4.61
N LYS A 486 -11.45 15.19 -5.38
CA LYS A 486 -10.49 16.31 -5.23
C LYS A 486 -10.69 17.04 -3.91
N LYS A 487 -11.98 17.34 -3.55
CA LYS A 487 -12.30 17.91 -2.24
C LYS A 487 -11.95 16.97 -1.09
N ALA A 488 -11.99 15.65 -1.32
CA ALA A 488 -11.53 14.67 -0.34
C ALA A 488 -10.02 14.77 -0.11
N ALA A 489 -9.22 14.95 -1.16
CA ALA A 489 -7.79 15.21 -1.02
C ALA A 489 -7.51 16.53 -0.27
N ASP A 490 -8.24 17.60 -0.58
CA ASP A 490 -8.16 18.89 0.14
C ASP A 490 -8.51 18.72 1.62
N ALA A 491 -9.54 17.93 1.94
CA ALA A 491 -9.93 17.61 3.31
C ALA A 491 -8.85 16.81 4.05
N LEU A 492 -8.21 15.84 3.40
CA LEU A 492 -7.09 15.11 4.00
C LEU A 492 -5.88 16.02 4.27
N GLN A 493 -5.59 16.97 3.37
CA GLN A 493 -4.58 17.99 3.63
C GLN A 493 -4.97 18.89 4.81
N TRP A 494 -6.26 19.23 4.94
CA TRP A 494 -6.74 19.95 6.12
C TRP A 494 -6.54 19.13 7.40
N VAL A 495 -6.83 17.82 7.39
CA VAL A 495 -6.57 16.92 8.54
C VAL A 495 -5.11 16.91 8.94
N VAL A 496 -4.19 16.94 7.97
CA VAL A 496 -2.74 17.06 8.24
C VAL A 496 -2.43 18.39 8.94
N ARG A 497 -2.99 19.50 8.48
CA ARG A 497 -2.79 20.82 9.14
C ARG A 497 -3.37 20.85 10.56
N GLU A 498 -4.57 20.30 10.75
CA GLU A 498 -5.19 20.18 12.07
C GLU A 498 -4.31 19.34 13.02
N MET A 499 -3.72 18.26 12.52
CA MET A 499 -2.77 17.45 13.25
C MET A 499 -1.53 18.26 13.68
N ASP A 500 -0.94 19.01 12.76
CA ASP A 500 0.24 19.84 13.03
C ASP A 500 -0.07 20.90 14.09
N LEU A 501 -1.24 21.58 14.00
CA LEU A 501 -1.70 22.56 15.01
C LEU A 501 -1.85 21.94 16.40
N ARG A 502 -2.43 20.73 16.48
CA ARG A 502 -2.55 20.01 17.74
C ARG A 502 -1.18 19.64 18.32
N TYR A 503 -0.23 19.28 17.47
CA TYR A 503 1.15 19.01 17.91
C TYR A 503 1.86 20.26 18.41
N GLU A 504 1.67 21.40 17.77
CA GLU A 504 2.23 22.69 18.24
C GLU A 504 1.70 23.02 19.63
N ASP A 505 0.40 22.83 19.89
CA ASP A 505 -0.17 23.05 21.22
C ASP A 505 0.35 22.03 22.25
N LEU A 506 0.39 20.75 21.89
CA LEU A 506 0.94 19.71 22.80
C LEU A 506 2.39 20.02 23.16
N ALA A 507 3.22 20.43 22.20
CA ALA A 507 4.61 20.80 22.43
C ALA A 507 4.74 22.06 23.28
N THR A 508 3.95 23.10 22.96
CA THR A 508 3.98 24.39 23.65
C THR A 508 3.63 24.25 25.13
N PHE A 509 2.66 23.38 25.44
CA PHE A 509 2.19 23.17 26.83
C PHE A 509 2.81 21.95 27.50
N GLY A 510 3.75 21.24 26.85
CA GLY A 510 4.50 20.14 27.44
C GLY A 510 3.72 18.82 27.60
N PHE A 511 2.69 18.59 26.77
CA PHE A 511 1.91 17.35 26.81
C PHE A 511 2.36 16.39 25.70
N ARG A 512 2.27 15.07 25.95
CA ARG A 512 2.60 14.02 24.98
C ARG A 512 1.37 13.44 24.30
N HIS A 513 0.18 13.62 24.90
CA HIS A 513 -1.07 13.05 24.43
C HIS A 513 -2.23 14.02 24.60
N ILE A 514 -3.17 13.99 23.67
CA ILE A 514 -4.32 14.89 23.64
C ILE A 514 -5.21 14.75 24.89
N ASP A 515 -5.32 13.55 25.46
CA ASP A 515 -6.14 13.30 26.65
C ASP A 515 -5.61 14.05 27.85
N ASP A 516 -4.29 14.09 28.04
CA ASP A 516 -3.65 14.78 29.16
C ASP A 516 -3.77 16.29 28.98
N PHE A 517 -3.61 16.78 27.75
CA PHE A 517 -3.87 18.17 27.40
C PHE A 517 -5.33 18.54 27.70
N ASN A 518 -6.30 17.76 27.19
CA ASN A 518 -7.72 17.99 27.42
C ASN A 518 -8.11 17.98 28.89
N LYS A 519 -7.54 17.07 29.70
CA LYS A 519 -7.71 17.05 31.18
C LYS A 519 -7.19 18.35 31.82
N ALA A 520 -6.03 18.81 31.37
CA ALA A 520 -5.42 20.04 31.91
C ALA A 520 -6.22 21.30 31.53
N VAL A 521 -6.72 21.37 30.27
CA VAL A 521 -7.58 22.46 29.81
C VAL A 521 -8.89 22.50 30.60
N ARG A 522 -9.58 21.35 30.76
CA ARG A 522 -10.82 21.26 31.56
C ARG A 522 -10.60 21.60 33.05
N ALA A 523 -9.42 21.33 33.56
CA ALA A 523 -9.04 21.68 34.93
C ALA A 523 -8.57 23.14 35.09
N GLY A 524 -8.56 23.94 34.03
CA GLY A 524 -8.08 25.33 34.03
C GLY A 524 -6.57 25.47 34.30
N LYS A 525 -5.80 24.40 34.13
CA LYS A 525 -4.33 24.38 34.37
C LYS A 525 -3.50 24.91 33.19
N VAL A 526 -4.12 25.07 32.04
CA VAL A 526 -3.48 25.59 30.83
C VAL A 526 -4.09 26.94 30.52
N ALA A 527 -3.26 27.96 30.44
CA ALA A 527 -3.65 29.32 30.07
C ALA A 527 -2.99 29.70 28.74
N ALA A 528 -3.69 30.48 27.92
CA ALA A 528 -3.10 31.01 26.69
C ALA A 528 -1.85 31.83 27.00
N PRO A 529 -0.85 31.89 26.12
CA PRO A 529 0.34 32.74 26.31
C PRO A 529 -0.03 34.19 26.52
N PRO A 530 0.72 34.97 27.33
CA PRO A 530 0.47 36.36 27.55
C PRO A 530 0.47 37.15 26.21
N GLY A 531 -0.62 37.89 25.98
CA GLY A 531 -0.80 38.66 24.72
C GLY A 531 -1.53 37.90 23.59
N SER A 532 -2.00 36.67 23.83
CA SER A 532 -2.84 35.95 22.89
C SER A 532 -4.30 36.04 23.32
N ASP A 533 -5.19 36.41 22.41
CA ASP A 533 -6.65 36.38 22.61
C ASP A 533 -7.25 34.99 22.38
N ARG A 534 -6.42 33.96 22.24
CA ARG A 534 -6.84 32.59 21.94
C ARG A 534 -7.50 31.94 23.15
N ILE A 535 -8.72 31.45 22.98
CA ILE A 535 -9.40 30.63 23.96
C ILE A 535 -8.99 29.17 23.72
N LEU A 536 -8.40 28.54 24.74
CA LEU A 536 -8.01 27.12 24.69
C LEU A 536 -9.23 26.27 25.09
N GLU A 537 -9.69 25.47 24.17
CA GLU A 537 -10.77 24.49 24.36
C GLU A 537 -10.22 23.06 24.24
N PRO A 538 -10.85 22.07 24.91
CA PRO A 538 -10.47 20.69 24.71
C PRO A 538 -10.66 20.24 23.28
N TYR A 539 -9.66 19.58 22.69
CA TYR A 539 -9.75 19.06 21.35
C TYR A 539 -10.62 17.79 21.30
N PRO A 540 -11.67 17.73 20.46
CA PRO A 540 -12.38 16.48 20.21
C PRO A 540 -11.49 15.50 19.44
N TYR A 541 -11.72 14.20 19.63
CA TYR A 541 -11.20 13.21 18.70
C TYR A 541 -11.73 13.48 17.30
N LEU A 542 -10.90 13.28 16.29
CA LEU A 542 -11.28 13.41 14.89
C LEU A 542 -11.22 12.05 14.21
N LEU A 543 -12.37 11.54 13.77
CA LEU A 543 -12.47 10.30 13.03
C LEU A 543 -12.80 10.59 11.56
N VAL A 544 -11.88 10.22 10.68
CA VAL A 544 -12.06 10.33 9.23
C VAL A 544 -12.41 8.96 8.67
N ILE A 545 -13.54 8.84 8.00
CA ILE A 545 -13.99 7.60 7.38
C ILE A 545 -14.07 7.79 5.87
N ILE A 546 -13.34 6.96 5.13
CA ILE A 546 -13.36 6.90 3.66
C ILE A 546 -14.06 5.61 3.26
N ASP A 547 -15.23 5.70 2.64
CA ASP A 547 -16.01 4.53 2.22
C ASP A 547 -15.36 3.77 1.05
N GLU A 548 -14.79 4.50 0.08
CA GLU A 548 -14.13 3.87 -1.07
C GLU A 548 -12.79 4.57 -1.40
N LEU A 549 -11.73 4.05 -0.84
CA LEU A 549 -10.38 4.58 -1.07
C LEU A 549 -9.95 4.47 -2.55
N ALA A 550 -10.42 3.44 -3.26
CA ALA A 550 -10.07 3.24 -4.67
C ALA A 550 -10.46 4.44 -5.55
N ASP A 551 -11.63 5.05 -5.29
CA ASP A 551 -12.11 6.18 -6.10
C ASP A 551 -11.26 7.44 -5.88
N LEU A 552 -10.67 7.61 -4.70
CA LEU A 552 -9.73 8.69 -4.41
C LEU A 552 -8.37 8.42 -5.07
N MET A 553 -7.87 7.19 -4.94
CA MET A 553 -6.57 6.78 -5.50
C MET A 553 -6.55 6.82 -7.04
N MET A 554 -7.70 6.66 -7.71
CA MET A 554 -7.80 6.80 -9.16
C MET A 554 -7.63 8.25 -9.65
N ILE A 555 -7.93 9.25 -8.82
CA ILE A 555 -7.98 10.67 -9.21
C ILE A 555 -6.79 11.46 -8.66
N ALA A 556 -6.43 11.24 -7.39
CA ALA A 556 -5.43 12.00 -6.66
C ALA A 556 -4.49 11.08 -5.85
N ALA A 557 -3.99 10.00 -6.45
CA ALA A 557 -3.24 8.95 -5.76
C ALA A 557 -2.09 9.48 -4.90
N LYS A 558 -1.26 10.37 -5.47
CA LYS A 558 -0.08 10.90 -4.78
C LYS A 558 -0.45 11.71 -3.55
N ASP A 559 -1.39 12.65 -3.70
CA ASP A 559 -1.78 13.57 -2.62
C ASP A 559 -2.49 12.80 -1.50
N VAL A 560 -3.36 11.84 -1.85
CA VAL A 560 -4.07 10.99 -0.89
C VAL A 560 -3.10 10.07 -0.16
N GLU A 561 -2.19 9.39 -0.86
CA GLU A 561 -1.19 8.50 -0.25
C GLU A 561 -0.29 9.27 0.72
N GLU A 562 0.22 10.44 0.32
CA GLU A 562 1.10 11.27 1.14
C GLU A 562 0.38 11.73 2.42
N CYS A 563 -0.86 12.21 2.31
CA CYS A 563 -1.66 12.61 3.47
C CYS A 563 -1.96 11.43 4.39
N VAL A 564 -2.40 10.29 3.84
CA VAL A 564 -2.71 9.08 4.63
C VAL A 564 -1.46 8.61 5.38
N VAL A 565 -0.30 8.54 4.72
CA VAL A 565 0.95 8.13 5.36
C VAL A 565 1.33 9.08 6.48
N ARG A 566 1.29 10.40 6.25
CA ARG A 566 1.62 11.40 7.26
C ARG A 566 0.71 11.34 8.48
N ILE A 567 -0.61 11.23 8.25
CA ILE A 567 -1.58 11.08 9.34
C ILE A 567 -1.32 9.79 10.11
N THR A 568 -1.13 8.66 9.42
CA THR A 568 -1.01 7.36 10.10
C THR A 568 0.30 7.19 10.87
N GLN A 569 1.35 7.92 10.51
CA GLN A 569 2.60 7.93 11.24
C GLN A 569 2.55 8.77 12.53
N LEU A 570 1.83 9.86 12.52
CA LEU A 570 1.94 10.90 13.55
C LEU A 570 0.66 11.11 14.38
N ALA A 571 -0.53 10.96 13.81
CA ALA A 571 -1.78 11.50 14.36
C ALA A 571 -2.31 10.82 15.63
N ARG A 572 -1.76 9.68 16.07
CA ARG A 572 -2.25 8.92 17.21
C ARG A 572 -2.33 9.76 18.50
N SER A 573 -1.27 10.44 18.85
CA SER A 573 -1.21 11.27 20.05
C SER A 573 -2.00 12.58 19.94
N ALA A 574 -2.26 13.05 18.71
CA ALA A 574 -3.12 14.19 18.42
C ALA A 574 -4.63 13.85 18.42
N GLY A 575 -5.01 12.58 18.66
CA GLY A 575 -6.40 12.14 18.70
C GLY A 575 -7.10 12.15 17.33
N ILE A 576 -6.38 11.87 16.24
CA ILE A 576 -6.90 11.81 14.87
C ILE A 576 -6.76 10.40 14.34
N HIS A 577 -7.85 9.82 13.83
CA HIS A 577 -7.91 8.42 13.43
C HIS A 577 -8.56 8.26 12.07
N LEU A 578 -8.09 7.27 11.27
CA LEU A 578 -8.60 6.97 9.94
C LEU A 578 -9.27 5.58 9.91
N VAL A 579 -10.40 5.49 9.24
CA VAL A 579 -10.98 4.24 8.75
C VAL A 579 -10.96 4.31 7.21
N LEU A 580 -10.10 3.50 6.61
CA LEU A 580 -9.92 3.42 5.16
C LEU A 580 -10.65 2.20 4.65
N ALA A 581 -11.73 2.39 3.88
CA ALA A 581 -12.47 1.27 3.36
C ALA A 581 -12.36 1.19 1.83
N THR A 582 -12.43 -0.05 1.28
CA THR A 582 -12.42 -0.28 -0.17
C THR A 582 -13.11 -1.59 -0.53
N GLN A 583 -13.82 -1.59 -1.66
CA GLN A 583 -14.35 -2.79 -2.31
C GLN A 583 -13.37 -3.36 -3.35
N ARG A 584 -12.28 -2.64 -3.66
CA ARG A 584 -11.27 -3.00 -4.67
C ARG A 584 -9.87 -3.10 -4.04
N PRO A 585 -9.60 -4.19 -3.31
CA PRO A 585 -8.33 -4.36 -2.61
C PRO A 585 -7.19 -4.74 -3.57
N SER A 586 -6.82 -3.84 -4.46
CA SER A 586 -5.66 -3.99 -5.34
C SER A 586 -4.41 -3.33 -4.75
N VAL A 587 -3.24 -3.72 -5.21
CA VAL A 587 -1.94 -3.14 -4.76
C VAL A 587 -1.84 -1.65 -5.11
N ASP A 588 -2.53 -1.20 -6.17
CA ASP A 588 -2.57 0.21 -6.57
C ASP A 588 -3.46 1.07 -5.66
N VAL A 589 -4.38 0.45 -4.92
CA VAL A 589 -5.27 1.10 -3.94
C VAL A 589 -4.70 1.01 -2.53
N VAL A 590 -4.33 -0.18 -2.11
CA VAL A 590 -3.73 -0.45 -0.80
C VAL A 590 -2.23 -0.64 -1.01
N THR A 591 -1.53 0.47 -1.12
CA THR A 591 -0.09 0.48 -1.41
C THR A 591 0.74 -0.06 -0.24
N GLY A 592 2.00 -0.40 -0.51
CA GLY A 592 2.92 -0.84 0.54
C GLY A 592 3.12 0.19 1.65
N LEU A 593 3.05 1.49 1.33
CA LEU A 593 3.18 2.58 2.32
C LEU A 593 1.95 2.66 3.23
N ILE A 594 0.74 2.55 2.67
CA ILE A 594 -0.50 2.50 3.46
C ILE A 594 -0.49 1.28 4.38
N LYS A 595 -0.13 0.10 3.86
CA LYS A 595 -0.08 -1.15 4.64
C LYS A 595 0.92 -1.11 5.80
N ALA A 596 2.07 -0.48 5.59
CA ALA A 596 3.10 -0.34 6.63
C ALA A 596 2.66 0.55 7.80
N ASN A 597 1.77 1.51 7.54
CA ASN A 597 1.37 2.52 8.51
C ASN A 597 -0.06 2.32 9.07
N VAL A 598 -0.86 1.41 8.49
CA VAL A 598 -2.19 1.01 9.00
C VAL A 598 -2.13 -0.45 9.48
N PRO A 599 -1.79 -0.67 10.76
CA PRO A 599 -1.51 -2.01 11.27
C PRO A 599 -2.76 -2.84 11.54
N SER A 600 -3.91 -2.20 11.78
CA SER A 600 -5.16 -2.91 12.06
C SER A 600 -5.96 -3.12 10.79
N ARG A 601 -6.45 -4.34 10.57
CA ARG A 601 -7.06 -4.72 9.30
C ARG A 601 -8.28 -5.59 9.53
N LEU A 602 -9.33 -5.31 8.77
CA LEU A 602 -10.56 -6.09 8.76
C LEU A 602 -10.91 -6.42 7.31
N SER A 603 -10.86 -7.69 6.95
CA SER A 603 -11.27 -8.15 5.63
C SER A 603 -12.54 -8.98 5.74
N PHE A 604 -13.56 -8.55 5.03
CA PHE A 604 -14.71 -9.37 4.71
C PHE A 604 -14.41 -10.24 3.48
N ALA A 605 -15.37 -11.02 3.01
CA ALA A 605 -15.18 -11.89 1.85
C ALA A 605 -14.62 -11.12 0.65
N THR A 606 -13.58 -11.68 0.03
CA THR A 606 -12.91 -11.14 -1.16
C THR A 606 -13.07 -12.07 -2.34
N SER A 607 -12.92 -11.52 -3.55
CA SER A 607 -13.10 -12.29 -4.79
C SER A 607 -11.96 -13.25 -5.11
N SER A 608 -10.77 -12.99 -4.56
CA SER A 608 -9.58 -13.77 -4.88
C SER A 608 -8.60 -13.88 -3.69
N LEU A 609 -7.75 -14.91 -3.76
CA LEU A 609 -6.59 -15.08 -2.86
C LEU A 609 -5.62 -13.89 -2.92
N ALA A 610 -5.48 -13.27 -4.10
CA ALA A 610 -4.64 -12.09 -4.27
C ALA A 610 -5.16 -10.91 -3.44
N ASP A 611 -6.48 -10.68 -3.46
CA ASP A 611 -7.14 -9.64 -2.68
C ASP A 611 -6.97 -9.87 -1.17
N SER A 612 -7.14 -11.12 -0.71
CA SER A 612 -6.90 -11.48 0.70
C SER A 612 -5.47 -11.14 1.13
N ARG A 613 -4.47 -11.45 0.30
CA ARG A 613 -3.07 -11.13 0.58
C ARG A 613 -2.77 -9.63 0.53
N VAL A 614 -3.46 -8.87 -0.31
CA VAL A 614 -3.30 -7.42 -0.33
C VAL A 614 -3.71 -6.81 1.00
N ILE A 615 -4.78 -7.29 1.63
CA ILE A 615 -5.28 -6.73 2.89
C ILE A 615 -4.60 -7.35 4.10
N LEU A 616 -4.61 -8.69 4.21
CA LEU A 616 -4.23 -9.42 5.43
C LEU A 616 -2.78 -9.90 5.44
N ASP A 617 -2.04 -9.77 4.32
CA ASP A 617 -0.76 -10.43 4.07
C ASP A 617 -0.84 -11.98 4.18
N ALA A 618 -2.05 -12.53 4.28
CA ALA A 618 -2.35 -13.92 4.46
C ALA A 618 -3.53 -14.39 3.60
N PRO A 619 -3.63 -15.68 3.28
CA PRO A 619 -4.83 -16.25 2.67
C PRO A 619 -5.97 -16.36 3.69
N GLY A 620 -7.21 -16.45 3.21
CA GLY A 620 -8.38 -16.79 4.03
C GLY A 620 -9.61 -15.95 3.81
N ALA A 621 -9.48 -14.68 3.39
CA ALA A 621 -10.64 -13.84 3.11
C ALA A 621 -11.43 -14.31 1.87
N GLU A 622 -10.78 -14.98 0.94
CA GLU A 622 -11.41 -15.62 -0.23
C GLU A 622 -12.29 -16.82 0.12
N LYS A 623 -12.19 -17.33 1.36
CA LYS A 623 -12.97 -18.46 1.89
C LYS A 623 -14.05 -18.02 2.86
N LEU A 624 -14.29 -16.74 2.99
CA LEU A 624 -15.35 -16.20 3.82
C LEU A 624 -16.69 -16.24 3.09
N ILE A 625 -17.73 -16.40 3.86
CA ILE A 625 -19.09 -16.65 3.36
C ILE A 625 -19.78 -15.36 2.87
N GLY A 626 -19.28 -14.18 3.27
CA GLY A 626 -19.93 -12.90 3.08
C GLY A 626 -20.98 -12.58 4.16
N GLN A 627 -21.80 -11.55 3.95
CA GLN A 627 -22.84 -11.10 4.89
C GLN A 627 -22.29 -10.79 6.30
N GLY A 628 -21.13 -10.17 6.39
CA GLY A 628 -20.50 -9.78 7.64
C GLY A 628 -19.54 -10.81 8.23
N ASP A 629 -19.32 -11.95 7.58
CA ASP A 629 -18.23 -12.87 7.94
C ASP A 629 -16.89 -12.24 7.58
N GLY A 630 -16.02 -12.04 8.55
CA GLY A 630 -14.78 -11.28 8.41
C GLY A 630 -13.60 -11.87 9.15
N LEU A 631 -12.41 -11.45 8.75
CA LEU A 631 -11.14 -11.72 9.40
C LEU A 631 -10.57 -10.40 9.93
N PHE A 632 -10.43 -10.29 11.23
CA PHE A 632 -9.90 -9.13 11.92
C PHE A 632 -8.49 -9.37 12.44
N VAL A 633 -7.56 -8.48 12.09
CA VAL A 633 -6.19 -8.45 12.59
C VAL A 633 -6.04 -7.17 13.41
N PRO A 634 -6.14 -7.22 14.74
CA PRO A 634 -5.87 -6.06 15.58
C PRO A 634 -4.37 -5.70 15.54
N MET A 635 -4.04 -4.46 15.85
CA MET A 635 -2.65 -3.99 15.93
C MET A 635 -1.81 -4.89 16.86
N GLY A 636 -0.67 -5.36 16.37
CA GLY A 636 0.24 -6.24 17.11
C GLY A 636 -0.09 -7.73 17.06
N ALA A 637 -1.23 -8.12 16.48
CA ALA A 637 -1.55 -9.54 16.31
C ALA A 637 -0.90 -10.10 15.03
N SER A 638 -0.36 -11.31 15.12
CA SER A 638 0.22 -12.03 13.98
C SER A 638 -0.79 -12.90 13.21
N ARG A 639 -1.97 -13.15 13.78
CA ARG A 639 -2.99 -14.04 13.20
C ARG A 639 -4.36 -13.36 13.21
N PRO A 640 -5.15 -13.52 12.15
CA PRO A 640 -6.50 -12.98 12.11
C PRO A 640 -7.45 -13.75 13.01
N ILE A 641 -8.36 -13.02 13.64
CA ILE A 641 -9.51 -13.54 14.39
C ILE A 641 -10.71 -13.53 13.44
N ARG A 642 -11.43 -14.64 13.31
CA ARG A 642 -12.69 -14.68 12.54
C ARG A 642 -13.80 -14.07 13.36
N ILE A 643 -14.54 -13.14 12.76
CA ILE A 643 -15.65 -12.46 13.40
C ILE A 643 -16.88 -12.46 12.50
N GLN A 644 -18.06 -12.47 13.10
CA GLN A 644 -19.29 -12.06 12.44
C GLN A 644 -19.52 -10.59 12.78
N GLY A 645 -19.53 -9.73 11.77
CA GLY A 645 -19.72 -8.30 11.90
C GLY A 645 -21.08 -7.95 12.51
N ALA A 646 -21.08 -6.92 13.36
CA ALA A 646 -22.31 -6.38 13.92
C ALA A 646 -23.16 -5.74 12.81
N TYR A 647 -24.46 -5.96 12.91
CA TYR A 647 -25.47 -5.45 11.98
C TYR A 647 -26.37 -4.42 12.66
N VAL A 648 -26.64 -3.34 11.97
CA VAL A 648 -27.63 -2.31 12.32
C VAL A 648 -28.52 -2.07 11.12
N SER A 649 -29.82 -2.07 11.32
CA SER A 649 -30.78 -1.84 10.23
C SER A 649 -30.89 -0.35 9.88
N GLU A 650 -31.31 -0.04 8.66
CA GLU A 650 -31.53 1.34 8.19
C GLU A 650 -32.52 2.10 9.08
N ARG A 651 -33.53 1.39 9.63
CA ARG A 651 -34.51 1.98 10.54
C ARG A 651 -33.85 2.39 11.86
N GLU A 652 -33.04 1.55 12.45
CA GLU A 652 -32.30 1.87 13.68
C GLU A 652 -31.33 3.03 13.48
N ILE A 653 -30.62 3.05 12.32
CA ILE A 653 -29.78 4.20 11.93
C ILE A 653 -30.62 5.47 11.87
N ALA A 654 -31.77 5.43 11.19
CA ALA A 654 -32.68 6.60 11.07
C ALA A 654 -33.22 7.07 12.42
N ASP A 655 -33.53 6.15 13.34
CA ASP A 655 -33.98 6.47 14.69
C ASP A 655 -32.89 7.15 15.52
N VAL A 656 -31.66 6.63 15.48
CA VAL A 656 -30.49 7.23 16.16
C VAL A 656 -30.14 8.59 15.55
N VAL A 657 -30.04 8.68 14.23
CA VAL A 657 -29.77 9.94 13.50
C VAL A 657 -30.87 10.97 13.78
N GLY A 658 -32.15 10.56 13.79
CA GLY A 658 -33.26 11.43 14.13
C GLY A 658 -33.17 11.98 15.55
N HIS A 659 -32.71 11.17 16.51
CA HIS A 659 -32.47 11.59 17.90
C HIS A 659 -31.39 12.67 18.00
N VAL A 660 -30.22 12.43 17.38
CA VAL A 660 -29.07 13.36 17.50
C VAL A 660 -29.30 14.66 16.74
N ARG A 661 -29.96 14.62 15.58
CA ARG A 661 -30.30 15.82 14.77
C ARG A 661 -31.27 16.77 15.47
N LYS A 662 -32.22 16.22 16.28
CA LYS A 662 -33.19 17.04 17.01
C LYS A 662 -32.54 17.85 18.13
N GLN A 663 -31.36 17.47 18.60
CA GLN A 663 -30.70 18.11 19.73
C GLN A 663 -29.81 19.28 19.33
N LEU A 664 -28.99 19.10 18.29
CA LEU A 664 -28.02 20.10 17.83
C LEU A 664 -27.92 20.08 16.30
N ALA A 665 -27.78 21.25 15.71
CA ALA A 665 -27.36 21.41 14.33
C ALA A 665 -25.85 21.19 14.18
N PRO A 666 -25.37 20.69 13.04
CA PRO A 666 -23.93 20.56 12.79
C PRO A 666 -23.26 21.95 12.73
N ARG A 667 -22.06 22.07 13.28
CA ARG A 667 -21.20 23.24 13.15
C ARG A 667 -20.15 22.95 12.09
N PHE A 668 -20.46 23.31 10.84
CA PHE A 668 -19.54 23.08 9.72
C PHE A 668 -18.41 24.12 9.70
N ARG A 669 -17.23 23.67 9.24
CA ARG A 669 -16.06 24.50 8.98
C ARG A 669 -15.87 24.60 7.46
N ASP A 670 -15.85 25.82 6.93
CA ASP A 670 -15.72 26.07 5.50
C ASP A 670 -14.32 25.78 4.96
N ASP A 671 -13.30 25.86 5.83
CA ASP A 671 -11.89 25.66 5.49
C ASP A 671 -11.50 24.18 5.21
N VAL A 672 -12.35 23.22 5.57
CA VAL A 672 -12.06 21.77 5.44
C VAL A 672 -11.96 21.33 3.97
N THR A 673 -12.82 21.85 3.11
CA THR A 673 -12.87 21.47 1.68
C THR A 673 -12.42 22.57 0.75
N THR A 674 -11.91 23.67 1.29
CA THR A 674 -11.36 24.76 0.51
C THR A 674 -9.91 24.44 0.15
N SER A 675 -9.66 24.26 -1.15
CA SER A 675 -8.30 24.25 -1.68
C SER A 675 -7.69 25.60 -1.34
N GLN A 676 -7.03 25.73 -0.22
CA GLN A 676 -6.02 26.76 -0.15
C GLN A 676 -4.99 26.34 -1.22
N LYS A 677 -5.05 26.98 -2.42
CA LYS A 677 -3.80 27.28 -3.08
C LYS A 677 -2.91 27.71 -1.94
N VAL A 678 -1.84 26.96 -1.72
CA VAL A 678 -0.78 27.38 -0.84
C VAL A 678 -0.43 28.78 -1.34
N VAL A 679 -1.05 29.78 -0.76
CA VAL A 679 -0.37 30.99 -0.47
C VAL A 679 0.64 30.47 0.54
N VAL A 680 1.72 29.87 0.04
CA VAL A 680 2.96 29.78 0.77
C VAL A 680 3.05 31.17 1.30
N SER A 681 2.90 31.28 2.61
CA SER A 681 3.18 32.56 3.28
C SER A 681 4.63 32.78 2.93
N ALA A 682 4.85 33.54 1.87
CA ALA A 682 6.14 33.91 1.33
C ALA A 682 6.95 34.69 2.37
N VAL A 683 6.33 35.00 3.50
CA VAL A 683 6.91 35.70 4.64
C VAL A 683 7.84 34.79 5.45
N ASN A 684 7.64 33.46 5.54
CA ASN A 684 8.56 32.62 6.32
C ASN A 684 9.67 31.93 5.49
N GLU A 685 9.63 32.04 4.15
CA GLU A 685 10.70 31.55 3.28
C GLU A 685 11.72 32.63 2.84
N ILE A 686 11.51 33.87 3.21
CA ILE A 686 12.33 35.02 2.76
C ILE A 686 13.50 35.32 3.71
N GLY A 687 13.60 34.68 4.88
CA GLY A 687 14.58 35.02 5.90
C GLY A 687 15.99 35.41 5.38
N ASP A 688 16.68 34.54 4.67
CA ASP A 688 18.01 34.77 4.10
C ASP A 688 18.00 35.35 2.68
N ASP A 689 16.85 35.36 1.98
CA ASP A 689 16.73 35.78 0.59
C ASP A 689 16.02 37.12 0.42
N TYR A 690 15.58 37.78 1.50
CA TYR A 690 14.82 39.06 1.44
C TYR A 690 15.60 40.17 0.79
N GLU A 691 16.84 40.43 1.22
CA GLU A 691 17.70 41.45 0.61
C GLU A 691 17.99 41.16 -0.87
N LEU A 692 18.16 39.87 -1.21
CA LEU A 692 18.36 39.43 -2.58
C LEU A 692 17.11 39.60 -3.46
N LEU A 693 15.91 39.42 -2.88
CA LEU A 693 14.65 39.69 -3.57
C LEU A 693 14.49 41.18 -3.89
N LEU A 694 14.74 42.07 -2.93
CA LEU A 694 14.71 43.52 -3.14
C LEU A 694 15.69 43.96 -4.25
N GLN A 695 16.91 43.43 -4.22
CA GLN A 695 17.92 43.67 -5.26
C GLN A 695 17.48 43.15 -6.63
N ALA A 696 16.84 41.94 -6.69
CA ALA A 696 16.33 41.35 -7.91
C ALA A 696 15.17 42.17 -8.50
N VAL A 697 14.22 42.63 -7.68
CA VAL A 697 13.10 43.50 -8.07
C VAL A 697 13.63 44.79 -8.61
N HIS A 698 14.51 45.49 -7.88
CA HIS A 698 15.15 46.71 -8.33
C HIS A 698 15.83 46.56 -9.71
N LEU A 699 16.59 45.43 -9.87
CA LEU A 699 17.30 45.18 -11.12
C LEU A 699 16.36 44.90 -12.30
N VAL A 700 15.31 44.06 -12.09
CA VAL A 700 14.35 43.65 -13.12
C VAL A 700 13.49 44.86 -13.55
N VAL A 701 12.97 45.62 -12.61
CA VAL A 701 12.12 46.78 -12.90
C VAL A 701 12.94 47.91 -13.56
N THR A 702 14.15 48.18 -13.08
CA THR A 702 15.01 49.24 -13.66
C THR A 702 15.48 48.87 -15.07
N THR A 703 15.83 47.59 -15.31
CA THR A 703 16.32 47.16 -16.63
C THR A 703 15.23 46.76 -17.58
N GLN A 704 14.00 46.59 -17.11
CA GLN A 704 12.85 46.07 -17.88
C GLN A 704 13.14 44.72 -18.56
N ILE A 705 13.98 43.89 -17.94
CA ILE A 705 14.38 42.55 -18.45
C ILE A 705 14.12 41.51 -17.41
N GLY A 706 13.03 40.72 -17.55
CA GLY A 706 12.68 39.61 -16.70
C GLY A 706 13.44 38.32 -17.08
N SER A 707 14.76 38.25 -16.91
CA SER A 707 15.59 37.11 -17.32
C SER A 707 16.33 36.49 -16.14
N THR A 708 16.11 35.19 -15.95
CA THR A 708 16.82 34.36 -14.96
C THR A 708 18.35 34.40 -15.15
N SER A 709 18.79 34.41 -16.40
CA SER A 709 20.23 34.51 -16.75
C SER A 709 20.82 35.87 -16.43
N MET A 710 20.03 36.96 -16.50
CA MET A 710 20.44 38.29 -16.12
C MET A 710 20.62 38.40 -14.60
N LEU A 711 19.67 37.88 -13.80
CA LEU A 711 19.76 37.83 -12.35
C LEU A 711 20.98 37.01 -11.90
N GLN A 712 21.20 35.85 -12.51
CA GLN A 712 22.36 34.98 -12.25
C GLN A 712 23.70 35.77 -12.38
N ARG A 713 23.86 36.47 -13.49
CA ARG A 713 25.10 37.21 -13.77
C ARG A 713 25.26 38.43 -12.89
N LYS A 714 24.21 39.18 -12.65
CA LYS A 714 24.26 40.48 -11.93
C LYS A 714 24.35 40.27 -10.41
N LEU A 715 23.56 39.33 -9.86
CA LEU A 715 23.54 39.04 -8.42
C LEU A 715 24.55 37.93 -8.03
N ARG A 716 25.24 37.31 -9.00
CA ARG A 716 26.20 36.20 -8.79
C ARG A 716 25.62 35.03 -8.01
N ILE A 717 24.37 34.66 -8.32
CA ILE A 717 23.65 33.56 -7.67
C ILE A 717 23.50 32.34 -8.59
N GLY A 718 23.23 31.16 -8.01
CA GLY A 718 22.99 29.94 -8.78
C GLY A 718 21.68 29.98 -9.58
N PHE A 719 21.58 29.16 -10.64
CA PHE A 719 20.41 29.10 -11.53
C PHE A 719 19.10 28.80 -10.78
N ALA A 720 19.12 27.85 -9.84
CA ALA A 720 17.97 27.50 -9.02
C ALA A 720 17.48 28.68 -8.17
N LYS A 721 18.41 29.45 -7.58
CA LYS A 721 18.09 30.63 -6.76
C LYS A 721 17.54 31.80 -7.61
N ALA A 722 18.11 32.02 -8.79
CA ALA A 722 17.61 33.01 -9.73
C ALA A 722 16.22 32.65 -10.27
N GLY A 723 15.94 31.37 -10.52
CA GLY A 723 14.61 30.86 -10.90
C GLY A 723 13.58 31.10 -9.80
N ARG A 724 13.92 30.78 -8.54
CA ARG A 724 13.05 31.04 -7.38
C ARG A 724 12.72 32.50 -7.17
N LEU A 725 13.69 33.41 -7.33
CA LEU A 725 13.46 34.87 -7.27
C LEU A 725 12.51 35.34 -8.39
N MET A 726 12.64 34.77 -9.60
CA MET A 726 11.71 35.06 -10.71
C MET A 726 10.30 34.58 -10.43
N ASP A 727 10.13 33.42 -9.81
CA ASP A 727 8.82 32.87 -9.43
C ASP A 727 8.18 33.67 -8.28
N LEU A 728 8.99 34.15 -7.34
CA LEU A 728 8.56 35.09 -6.28
C LEU A 728 8.10 36.46 -6.83
N MET A 729 8.75 36.94 -7.87
CA MET A 729 8.33 38.18 -8.56
C MET A 729 7.08 37.98 -9.41
N GLU A 730 6.90 36.79 -10.02
CA GLU A 730 5.67 36.46 -10.73
C GLU A 730 4.47 36.39 -9.78
N SER A 731 4.61 35.72 -8.63
CA SER A 731 3.55 35.61 -7.63
C SER A 731 3.09 36.97 -7.07
N ARG A 732 3.95 38.01 -7.14
CA ARG A 732 3.67 39.40 -6.73
C ARG A 732 3.25 40.27 -7.88
N GLY A 733 3.09 39.76 -9.10
CA GLY A 733 2.68 40.51 -10.26
C GLY A 733 3.74 41.49 -10.80
N ILE A 734 5.01 41.30 -10.45
CA ILE A 734 6.12 42.17 -10.94
C ILE A 734 6.57 41.74 -12.33
N VAL A 735 6.56 40.43 -12.57
CA VAL A 735 6.85 39.85 -13.89
C VAL A 735 5.71 38.92 -14.34
N GLY A 736 5.54 38.77 -15.64
CA GLY A 736 4.57 37.89 -16.25
C GLY A 736 4.96 36.38 -16.16
N PRO A 737 4.04 35.49 -16.55
CA PRO A 737 4.27 34.07 -16.51
C PRO A 737 5.42 33.60 -17.40
N SER A 738 6.01 32.46 -17.07
CA SER A 738 7.12 31.87 -17.81
C SER A 738 6.68 31.39 -19.20
N GLU A 739 7.29 31.93 -20.25
CA GLU A 739 7.10 31.51 -21.65
C GLU A 739 8.27 30.64 -22.17
N GLY A 740 8.75 29.71 -21.38
CA GLY A 740 9.85 28.82 -21.72
C GLY A 740 11.23 29.51 -21.62
N SER A 741 12.01 29.56 -22.72
CA SER A 741 13.37 30.12 -22.71
C SER A 741 13.44 31.63 -22.92
N LYS A 742 12.32 32.31 -23.16
CA LYS A 742 12.25 33.76 -23.34
C LYS A 742 12.29 34.50 -22.00
N ALA A 743 12.80 35.75 -22.00
CA ALA A 743 12.69 36.61 -20.84
C ALA A 743 11.22 36.95 -20.56
N ARG A 744 10.80 36.91 -19.28
CA ARG A 744 9.44 37.22 -18.85
C ARG A 744 9.16 38.71 -19.04
N ALA A 745 7.94 39.07 -19.41
CA ALA A 745 7.53 40.47 -19.48
C ALA A 745 7.58 41.12 -18.09
N VAL A 746 8.10 42.33 -17.97
CA VAL A 746 8.05 43.08 -16.71
C VAL A 746 6.75 43.90 -16.69
N LEU A 747 5.92 43.67 -15.69
CA LEU A 747 4.58 44.24 -15.58
C LEU A 747 4.56 45.59 -14.84
N VAL A 748 5.59 45.91 -14.09
CA VAL A 748 5.78 47.12 -13.28
C VAL A 748 6.67 48.09 -14.03
N LYS A 749 6.25 49.37 -14.09
CA LYS A 749 7.05 50.42 -14.69
C LYS A 749 8.15 50.92 -13.75
N PRO A 750 9.26 51.48 -14.28
CA PRO A 750 10.34 52.00 -13.42
C PRO A 750 9.89 53.11 -12.45
N GLU A 751 8.82 53.85 -12.80
CA GLU A 751 8.24 54.90 -11.99
C GLU A 751 7.47 54.39 -10.76
N GLU A 752 7.04 53.13 -10.77
CA GLU A 752 6.26 52.44 -9.73
C GLU A 752 7.17 51.63 -8.77
N LEU A 753 8.50 51.69 -8.96
CA LEU A 753 9.46 50.85 -8.22
C LEU A 753 9.40 51.06 -6.72
N ASP A 754 9.34 52.33 -6.26
CA ASP A 754 9.35 52.70 -4.84
C ASP A 754 8.08 52.21 -4.13
N ASP A 755 6.92 52.25 -4.80
CA ASP A 755 5.65 51.75 -4.27
C ASP A 755 5.65 50.21 -4.15
N VAL A 756 6.24 49.54 -5.14
CA VAL A 756 6.37 48.06 -5.12
C VAL A 756 7.35 47.61 -4.04
N LEU A 757 8.48 48.28 -3.86
CA LEU A 757 9.43 48.00 -2.81
C LEU A 757 8.84 48.24 -1.41
N ALA A 758 8.02 49.27 -1.23
CA ALA A 758 7.29 49.50 0.02
C ALA A 758 6.29 48.34 0.31
N THR A 759 5.55 47.89 -0.72
CA THR A 759 4.58 46.77 -0.58
C THR A 759 5.24 45.42 -0.28
N ILE A 760 6.51 45.25 -0.63
CA ILE A 760 7.28 44.03 -0.31
C ILE A 760 7.87 44.10 1.10
N SER A 761 8.04 45.33 1.63
CA SER A 761 8.61 45.56 2.97
C SER A 761 7.59 45.48 4.10
N ASP A 762 6.29 45.61 3.81
CA ASP A 762 5.15 45.38 4.72
C ASP A 762 4.70 43.91 4.65
#